data_c07ddfa8e93254d219c7d5eb6a2ef93a
#
_entry.id   c07ddfa8e93254d219c7d5eb6a2ef93a
#
_cell.length_a   1.000
_cell.length_b   1.000
_cell.length_c   1.000
_cell.angle_alpha   90.00
_cell.angle_beta   90.00
_cell.angle_gamma   90.00
#
_symmetry.space_group_name_H-M   'P 1'
#
loop_
_entity.id
_entity.type
_entity.pdbx_description
1 polymer ?
#
loop_
_entity_poly.entity_id
_entity_poly.type
_entity_poly.pdbx_seq_one_letter_code
_entity_poly.pdbx_strand_id
1 'polypeptide(L)'
;MAKKKKQTKKKAAEPVAKAPSPVVGYVLAVVFILAALFIFIGGFNAGGSLPKGLFGAASWLFGWGAWLVPISLLYWGFYKFTNDDHRVPRGRVFSMYMFLVLASAWFFTAFSQRLATGEVTGGHGGHAGDSVGNAMLGALDKVPASLLFFAFGLLTFFFAFGISPKVLLNLGQLFRRPEGEEPEGELAALKAKAAESGFQLNEGVPVVKHSEGSFAKEQVHHSNFKNTAQKLSTTESHEALTTASDPDWKLPSIDLLDQKQDKADAGNVEGNARIIKETFANFAIDVDMEGANIGPRVTQYTLRPPTGVKLTKITALENNLALDLAATTIRMEAPIPGKRAVGIEVPNVKGATVRLSSIFQSREWTESKGALTFAIGKDIVGHSVIADLARMPHLLVAGQTGSGKSVMINDILTSLLFRNSPSDLKLILVDPKQVELTPYNDLPHLLTPVIHEPEKCISALKWAVAEMERRLRTMAEVSKRNIEEYNLIKPEEKMPYVVIVIDELSDLMMMAARDVEALIVRVAQKARAAGIHLILATQRPSVNVITGLIKANVPARIAFTTVSQVDSRTIIDQMGAEKLLGRGDMLYQTSEMPAPKRVQAAFVSDEETVKVNDYIREQRAPDYNDEVVSQPVQIGKGGVVVADDAHGSNADEDMFRDAVRVVIESRKASTSLLQRRLRIGYGRAARLMEEMEEQGIIGSADGSRPRDVLVSSLDQVFGGGGPGGDDAADLDEYGVPTDTPDRDEYLAR
;
A
#
# COMPACT_ATOMS: atom_id res chain seq x y z
N MET A 1 -48.17 43.34 -4.17
CA MET A 1 -46.72 43.47 -4.49
C MET A 1 -46.08 42.05 -4.51
N ALA A 2 -45.88 41.51 -5.73
CA ALA A 2 -45.42 40.16 -5.96
C ALA A 2 -43.91 40.15 -6.17
N LYS A 3 -43.15 39.42 -5.31
CA LYS A 3 -41.70 39.22 -5.47
C LYS A 3 -41.42 38.12 -6.52
N LYS A 4 -40.82 38.51 -7.66
CA LYS A 4 -40.29 37.63 -8.69
C LYS A 4 -39.12 36.81 -8.14
N LYS A 5 -39.24 35.45 -8.10
CA LYS A 5 -38.16 34.51 -7.90
C LYS A 5 -37.27 34.47 -9.15
N LYS A 6 -35.96 34.79 -9.00
CA LYS A 6 -34.92 34.57 -10.00
C LYS A 6 -34.66 33.09 -10.16
N GLN A 7 -34.89 32.52 -11.33
CA GLN A 7 -34.46 31.18 -11.74
C GLN A 7 -32.95 31.22 -12.03
N THR A 8 -32.17 30.45 -11.26
CA THR A 8 -30.79 30.17 -11.54
C THR A 8 -30.67 29.15 -12.68
N LYS A 9 -30.15 29.57 -13.83
CA LYS A 9 -29.80 28.68 -14.94
C LYS A 9 -28.73 27.66 -14.48
N LYS A 10 -29.06 26.36 -14.49
CA LYS A 10 -28.09 25.25 -14.40
C LYS A 10 -27.16 25.36 -15.60
N LYS A 11 -25.84 25.52 -15.35
CA LYS A 11 -24.79 25.35 -16.35
C LYS A 11 -24.81 23.89 -16.83
N ALA A 12 -24.93 23.72 -18.14
CA ALA A 12 -24.76 22.43 -18.79
C ALA A 12 -23.33 21.91 -18.53
N ALA A 13 -23.21 20.61 -18.22
CA ALA A 13 -21.94 19.94 -18.07
C ALA A 13 -21.20 19.95 -19.42
N GLU A 14 -19.97 20.47 -19.42
CA GLU A 14 -19.06 20.37 -20.57
C GLU A 14 -18.74 18.89 -20.87
N PRO A 15 -18.62 18.50 -22.15
CA PRO A 15 -18.28 17.12 -22.52
C PRO A 15 -16.87 16.79 -22.01
N VAL A 16 -16.75 15.71 -21.29
CA VAL A 16 -15.47 15.15 -20.81
C VAL A 16 -14.64 14.79 -22.03
N ALA A 17 -13.59 15.56 -22.30
CA ALA A 17 -12.64 15.28 -23.38
C ALA A 17 -11.98 13.92 -23.14
N LYS A 18 -12.04 13.02 -24.14
CA LYS A 18 -11.38 11.70 -24.15
C LYS A 18 -9.91 11.87 -23.75
N ALA A 19 -9.43 11.04 -22.82
CA ALA A 19 -8.04 11.01 -22.45
C ALA A 19 -7.18 10.70 -23.70
N PRO A 20 -6.10 11.46 -23.96
CA PRO A 20 -5.19 11.12 -25.04
C PRO A 20 -4.56 9.75 -24.80
N SER A 21 -4.36 8.98 -25.88
CA SER A 21 -3.70 7.68 -25.76
C SER A 21 -2.31 7.83 -25.12
N PRO A 22 -1.84 6.87 -24.32
CA PRO A 22 -0.52 6.95 -23.67
C PRO A 22 0.63 7.23 -24.66
N VAL A 23 0.51 6.71 -25.87
CA VAL A 23 1.50 6.92 -26.97
C VAL A 23 1.64 8.40 -27.32
N VAL A 24 0.54 9.16 -27.40
CA VAL A 24 0.57 10.61 -27.68
C VAL A 24 1.29 11.38 -26.57
N GLY A 25 1.16 10.94 -25.32
CA GLY A 25 1.86 11.52 -24.18
C GLY A 25 3.38 11.38 -24.32
N TYR A 26 3.87 10.19 -24.64
CA TYR A 26 5.31 9.93 -24.85
C TYR A 26 5.87 10.65 -26.07
N VAL A 27 5.14 10.69 -27.17
CA VAL A 27 5.57 11.44 -28.38
C VAL A 27 5.73 12.92 -28.05
N LEU A 28 4.78 13.54 -27.34
CA LEU A 28 4.88 14.93 -26.91
C LEU A 28 6.05 15.17 -25.95
N ALA A 29 6.35 14.22 -25.06
CA ALA A 29 7.50 14.31 -24.16
C ALA A 29 8.81 14.38 -24.94
N VAL A 30 8.99 13.48 -25.93
CA VAL A 30 10.16 13.47 -26.81
C VAL A 30 10.27 14.79 -27.61
N VAL A 31 9.13 15.30 -28.14
CA VAL A 31 9.10 16.58 -28.86
C VAL A 31 9.55 17.73 -27.97
N PHE A 32 9.11 17.81 -26.71
CA PHE A 32 9.54 18.85 -25.78
C PHE A 32 11.03 18.77 -25.48
N ILE A 33 11.58 17.57 -25.30
CA ILE A 33 13.02 17.36 -25.04
C ILE A 33 13.86 17.76 -26.26
N LEU A 34 13.44 17.35 -27.48
CA LEU A 34 14.12 17.73 -28.72
C LEU A 34 14.04 19.26 -28.96
N ALA A 35 12.90 19.88 -28.72
CA ALA A 35 12.74 21.34 -28.83
C ALA A 35 13.65 22.08 -27.83
N ALA A 36 13.73 21.60 -26.59
CA ALA A 36 14.64 22.14 -25.59
C ALA A 36 16.10 22.05 -26.04
N LEU A 37 16.51 20.90 -26.56
CA LEU A 37 17.87 20.67 -27.06
C LEU A 37 18.20 21.59 -28.24
N PHE A 38 17.29 21.74 -29.22
CA PHE A 38 17.49 22.61 -30.35
C PHE A 38 17.58 24.08 -29.95
N ILE A 39 16.70 24.56 -29.06
CA ILE A 39 16.77 25.94 -28.54
C ILE A 39 18.07 26.18 -27.80
N PHE A 40 18.51 25.22 -26.97
CA PHE A 40 19.78 25.32 -26.21
C PHE A 40 21.01 25.39 -27.15
N ILE A 41 21.08 24.50 -28.11
CA ILE A 41 22.19 24.50 -29.15
C ILE A 41 22.17 25.80 -29.97
N GLY A 42 20.96 26.27 -30.34
CA GLY A 42 20.78 27.54 -31.04
C GLY A 42 21.30 28.75 -30.30
N GLY A 43 21.25 28.74 -28.95
CA GLY A 43 21.80 29.76 -28.08
C GLY A 43 23.32 29.96 -28.19
N PHE A 44 24.04 28.87 -28.53
CA PHE A 44 25.48 28.92 -28.83
C PHE A 44 25.78 29.22 -30.30
N ASN A 45 24.79 29.68 -31.05
CA ASN A 45 24.91 29.95 -32.49
C ASN A 45 25.35 28.73 -33.34
N ALA A 46 25.01 27.52 -32.88
CA ALA A 46 25.33 26.23 -33.47
C ALA A 46 24.08 25.50 -34.00
N GLY A 47 24.26 24.39 -34.71
CA GLY A 47 23.18 23.47 -35.12
C GLY A 47 22.40 23.83 -36.39
N GLY A 48 22.83 24.80 -37.15
CA GLY A 48 22.18 25.16 -38.42
C GLY A 48 21.04 26.21 -38.30
N SER A 49 20.23 26.37 -39.33
CA SER A 49 19.20 27.42 -39.41
C SER A 49 18.02 27.22 -38.44
N LEU A 50 17.58 25.98 -38.21
CA LEU A 50 16.43 25.66 -37.37
C LEU A 50 16.69 25.95 -35.89
N PRO A 51 17.75 25.42 -35.23
CA PRO A 51 18.08 25.77 -33.85
C PRO A 51 18.30 27.25 -33.62
N LYS A 52 19.04 27.92 -34.54
CA LYS A 52 19.27 29.39 -34.47
C LYS A 52 17.97 30.18 -34.58
N GLY A 53 17.05 29.78 -35.48
CA GLY A 53 15.74 30.43 -35.64
C GLY A 53 14.86 30.26 -34.41
N LEU A 54 14.85 29.05 -33.80
CA LEU A 54 14.06 28.79 -32.57
C LEU A 54 14.58 29.62 -31.40
N PHE A 55 15.90 29.66 -31.18
CA PHE A 55 16.47 30.50 -30.13
C PHE A 55 16.28 31.98 -30.43
N GLY A 56 16.41 32.40 -31.68
CA GLY A 56 16.16 33.77 -32.14
C GLY A 56 14.73 34.22 -31.80
N ALA A 57 13.73 33.38 -32.08
CA ALA A 57 12.34 33.66 -31.75
C ALA A 57 12.12 33.74 -30.22
N ALA A 58 12.72 32.83 -29.45
CA ALA A 58 12.67 32.87 -27.99
C ALA A 58 13.36 34.15 -27.44
N SER A 59 14.51 34.52 -27.98
CA SER A 59 15.27 35.71 -27.59
C SER A 59 14.56 36.99 -27.98
N TRP A 60 13.91 37.04 -29.16
CA TRP A 60 13.07 38.15 -29.56
C TRP A 60 11.91 38.37 -28.56
N LEU A 61 11.28 37.30 -28.10
CA LEU A 61 10.14 37.38 -27.18
C LEU A 61 10.57 37.65 -25.73
N PHE A 62 11.55 36.89 -25.21
CA PHE A 62 11.92 36.86 -23.79
C PHE A 62 13.30 37.49 -23.48
N GLY A 63 14.05 37.95 -24.46
CA GLY A 63 15.38 38.52 -24.26
C GLY A 63 16.34 37.48 -23.61
N TRP A 64 17.03 37.85 -22.55
CA TRP A 64 17.86 36.92 -21.75
C TRP A 64 17.05 35.82 -21.07
N GLY A 65 15.77 36.00 -20.84
CA GLY A 65 14.83 34.95 -20.38
C GLY A 65 14.71 33.78 -21.36
N ALA A 66 15.16 33.92 -22.61
CA ALA A 66 15.19 32.84 -23.59
C ALA A 66 15.99 31.61 -23.13
N TRP A 67 17.01 31.80 -22.28
CA TRP A 67 17.80 30.71 -21.69
C TRP A 67 17.02 29.87 -20.68
N LEU A 68 15.91 30.38 -20.14
CA LEU A 68 15.01 29.64 -19.24
C LEU A 68 14.01 28.75 -20.00
N VAL A 69 13.80 29.01 -21.31
CA VAL A 69 12.86 28.25 -22.14
C VAL A 69 13.28 26.79 -22.30
N PRO A 70 14.55 26.42 -22.62
CA PRO A 70 14.99 25.03 -22.68
C PRO A 70 14.78 24.29 -21.35
N ILE A 71 15.07 24.94 -20.22
CA ILE A 71 14.88 24.36 -18.88
C ILE A 71 13.40 24.05 -18.62
N SER A 72 12.53 24.97 -18.99
CA SER A 72 11.08 24.81 -18.88
C SER A 72 10.53 23.66 -19.72
N LEU A 73 11.01 23.54 -20.96
CA LEU A 73 10.61 22.44 -21.88
C LEU A 73 11.15 21.08 -21.42
N LEU A 74 12.40 21.02 -20.93
CA LEU A 74 12.95 19.81 -20.33
C LEU A 74 12.13 19.33 -19.14
N TYR A 75 11.77 20.25 -18.24
CA TYR A 75 10.90 19.93 -17.11
C TYR A 75 9.57 19.31 -17.55
N TRP A 76 8.92 19.89 -18.57
CA TRP A 76 7.66 19.34 -19.11
C TRP A 76 7.83 18.02 -19.83
N GLY A 77 8.95 17.82 -20.53
CA GLY A 77 9.31 16.56 -21.14
C GLY A 77 9.43 15.45 -20.08
N PHE A 78 10.24 15.67 -19.05
CA PHE A 78 10.37 14.74 -17.91
C PHE A 78 9.08 14.52 -17.17
N TYR A 79 8.31 15.57 -16.90
CA TYR A 79 7.02 15.47 -16.22
C TYR A 79 6.05 14.54 -16.96
N LYS A 80 6.02 14.59 -18.30
CA LYS A 80 5.19 13.71 -19.14
C LYS A 80 5.68 12.27 -19.17
N PHE A 81 6.97 12.02 -18.96
CA PHE A 81 7.50 10.66 -18.80
C PHE A 81 7.18 10.04 -17.45
N THR A 82 7.18 10.86 -16.39
CA THR A 82 7.09 10.37 -15.00
C THR A 82 5.67 10.22 -14.50
N ASN A 83 4.69 10.93 -15.09
CA ASN A 83 3.29 10.89 -14.64
C ASN A 83 2.43 10.01 -15.54
N ASP A 84 1.75 9.03 -14.96
CA ASP A 84 0.88 8.07 -15.65
C ASP A 84 -0.28 8.71 -16.42
N ASP A 85 -0.80 9.84 -15.96
CA ASP A 85 -1.89 10.57 -16.62
C ASP A 85 -1.45 11.38 -17.86
N HIS A 86 -0.15 11.58 -18.10
CA HIS A 86 0.44 12.41 -19.16
C HIS A 86 -0.20 13.80 -19.34
N ARG A 87 -1.05 14.22 -18.39
CA ARG A 87 -1.76 15.51 -18.41
C ARG A 87 -1.00 16.50 -17.54
N VAL A 88 -0.63 17.61 -18.17
CA VAL A 88 -0.04 18.74 -17.46
C VAL A 88 -1.17 19.54 -16.81
N PRO A 89 -1.15 19.82 -15.49
CA PRO A 89 -2.14 20.66 -14.86
C PRO A 89 -2.13 22.06 -15.47
N ARG A 90 -3.28 22.54 -15.96
CA ARG A 90 -3.41 23.85 -16.62
C ARG A 90 -2.83 25.00 -15.79
N GLY A 91 -3.00 24.95 -14.47
CA GLY A 91 -2.45 25.96 -13.55
C GLY A 91 -0.91 26.02 -13.57
N ARG A 92 -0.21 24.88 -13.66
CA ARG A 92 1.25 24.86 -13.74
C ARG A 92 1.78 25.38 -15.07
N VAL A 93 1.09 25.07 -16.17
CA VAL A 93 1.43 25.62 -17.51
C VAL A 93 1.33 27.15 -17.49
N PHE A 94 0.21 27.65 -16.94
CA PHE A 94 0.01 29.10 -16.81
C PHE A 94 1.10 29.74 -15.91
N SER A 95 1.41 29.12 -14.76
CA SER A 95 2.47 29.62 -13.88
C SER A 95 3.85 29.61 -14.52
N MET A 96 4.17 28.61 -15.36
CA MET A 96 5.43 28.56 -16.11
C MET A 96 5.53 29.69 -17.13
N TYR A 97 4.43 29.94 -17.88
CA TYR A 97 4.39 31.07 -18.81
C TYR A 97 4.55 32.41 -18.07
N MET A 98 3.83 32.59 -16.95
CA MET A 98 3.96 33.80 -16.12
C MET A 98 5.36 33.96 -15.55
N PHE A 99 6.01 32.86 -15.18
CA PHE A 99 7.42 32.88 -14.72
C PHE A 99 8.35 33.42 -15.81
N LEU A 100 8.23 32.95 -17.05
CA LEU A 100 9.05 33.40 -18.17
C LEU A 100 8.82 34.90 -18.45
N VAL A 101 7.58 35.36 -18.44
CA VAL A 101 7.24 36.77 -18.64
C VAL A 101 7.78 37.67 -17.52
N LEU A 102 7.60 37.24 -16.25
CA LEU A 102 8.09 38.03 -15.10
C LEU A 102 9.62 38.04 -15.02
N ALA A 103 10.28 36.92 -15.35
CA ALA A 103 11.74 36.87 -15.46
C ALA A 103 12.25 37.81 -16.57
N SER A 104 11.59 37.85 -17.73
CA SER A 104 11.91 38.77 -18.82
C SER A 104 11.71 40.23 -18.41
N ALA A 105 10.61 40.55 -17.72
CA ALA A 105 10.36 41.87 -17.16
C ALA A 105 11.40 42.26 -16.11
N TRP A 106 11.86 41.31 -15.29
CA TRP A 106 12.93 41.54 -14.35
C TRP A 106 14.26 41.85 -15.06
N PHE A 107 14.66 41.08 -16.09
CA PHE A 107 15.85 41.36 -16.88
C PHE A 107 15.78 42.74 -17.55
N PHE A 108 14.60 43.14 -18.04
CA PHE A 108 14.40 44.48 -18.58
C PHE A 108 14.58 45.57 -17.51
N THR A 109 13.85 45.51 -16.42
CA THR A 109 13.91 46.55 -15.36
C THR A 109 15.25 46.62 -14.64
N ALA A 110 15.92 45.47 -14.41
CA ALA A 110 17.20 45.40 -13.71
C ALA A 110 18.34 45.99 -14.55
N PHE A 111 18.33 45.83 -15.86
CA PHE A 111 19.44 46.23 -16.75
C PHE A 111 19.13 47.45 -17.62
N SER A 112 17.89 48.00 -17.58
CA SER A 112 17.54 49.23 -18.31
C SER A 112 18.23 50.48 -17.75
N GLN A 113 18.50 51.43 -18.62
CA GLN A 113 19.03 52.75 -18.30
C GLN A 113 18.01 53.80 -18.73
N ARG A 114 17.82 54.83 -17.87
CA ARG A 114 16.97 55.98 -18.19
C ARG A 114 17.83 57.07 -18.80
N LEU A 115 17.53 57.45 -20.02
CA LEU A 115 18.19 58.56 -20.68
C LEU A 115 17.69 59.93 -20.12
N ALA A 116 18.45 61.00 -20.34
CA ALA A 116 18.11 62.35 -19.93
C ALA A 116 16.82 62.86 -20.62
N THR A 117 16.40 62.25 -21.72
CA THR A 117 15.12 62.48 -22.44
C THR A 117 13.92 61.82 -21.79
N GLY A 118 14.08 61.03 -20.72
CA GLY A 118 13.01 60.31 -20.04
C GLY A 118 12.70 58.93 -20.64
N GLU A 119 13.27 58.60 -21.80
CA GLU A 119 13.09 57.29 -22.44
C GLU A 119 13.96 56.22 -21.74
N VAL A 120 13.41 55.00 -21.61
CA VAL A 120 14.08 53.84 -21.00
C VAL A 120 14.64 52.96 -22.12
N THR A 121 15.97 52.78 -22.12
CA THR A 121 16.67 51.97 -23.15
C THR A 121 17.60 50.96 -22.48
N GLY A 122 18.06 49.92 -23.21
CA GLY A 122 19.12 49.00 -22.82
C GLY A 122 18.69 47.82 -21.95
N GLY A 123 17.40 47.55 -21.77
CA GLY A 123 16.92 46.33 -21.06
C GLY A 123 17.12 45.11 -21.94
N HIS A 124 17.33 43.95 -21.27
CA HIS A 124 17.50 42.65 -21.94
C HIS A 124 16.28 41.76 -21.83
N GLY A 125 15.06 42.32 -21.77
CA GLY A 125 13.81 41.63 -21.53
C GLY A 125 13.10 41.07 -22.78
N GLY A 126 13.53 41.42 -23.95
CA GLY A 126 12.81 41.15 -25.19
C GLY A 126 11.42 41.80 -25.22
N HIS A 127 10.61 41.54 -26.25
CA HIS A 127 9.30 42.19 -26.39
C HIS A 127 8.35 42.03 -25.21
N ALA A 128 8.33 40.85 -24.56
CA ALA A 128 7.50 40.60 -23.40
C ALA A 128 7.98 41.39 -22.18
N GLY A 129 9.29 41.40 -21.95
CA GLY A 129 9.89 42.16 -20.85
C GLY A 129 9.81 43.67 -21.03
N ASP A 130 10.01 44.16 -22.26
CA ASP A 130 9.91 45.58 -22.59
C ASP A 130 8.49 46.10 -22.38
N SER A 131 7.46 45.37 -22.83
CA SER A 131 6.05 45.77 -22.70
C SER A 131 5.62 45.85 -21.24
N VAL A 132 5.90 44.77 -20.46
CA VAL A 132 5.51 44.69 -19.04
C VAL A 132 6.40 45.58 -18.16
N GLY A 133 7.68 45.63 -18.45
CA GLY A 133 8.66 46.42 -17.70
C GLY A 133 8.43 47.94 -17.86
N ASN A 134 8.21 48.43 -19.09
CA ASN A 134 7.92 49.82 -19.35
C ASN A 134 6.62 50.27 -18.67
N ALA A 135 5.56 49.44 -18.71
CA ALA A 135 4.31 49.74 -18.03
C ALA A 135 4.53 49.91 -16.49
N MET A 136 5.37 49.09 -15.90
CA MET A 136 5.67 49.19 -14.48
C MET A 136 6.63 50.34 -14.13
N LEU A 137 7.63 50.65 -14.99
CA LEU A 137 8.55 51.77 -14.81
C LEU A 137 7.87 53.14 -14.99
N GLY A 138 6.70 53.17 -15.62
CA GLY A 138 5.82 54.34 -15.67
C GLY A 138 5.13 54.64 -14.33
N ALA A 139 4.98 53.63 -13.46
CA ALA A 139 4.28 53.73 -12.18
C ALA A 139 5.26 53.68 -10.97
N LEU A 140 6.38 52.97 -11.11
CA LEU A 140 7.36 52.71 -10.04
C LEU A 140 8.78 52.98 -10.54
N ASP A 141 9.67 53.38 -9.59
CA ASP A 141 11.10 53.48 -9.89
C ASP A 141 11.74 52.12 -10.14
N LYS A 142 12.90 52.12 -10.79
CA LYS A 142 13.65 50.93 -11.22
C LYS A 142 13.85 49.88 -10.10
N VAL A 143 14.25 50.29 -8.89
CA VAL A 143 14.55 49.38 -7.78
C VAL A 143 13.28 48.69 -7.27
N PRO A 144 12.18 49.38 -6.90
CA PRO A 144 10.94 48.77 -6.50
C PRO A 144 10.36 47.86 -7.57
N ALA A 145 10.35 48.27 -8.85
CA ALA A 145 9.86 47.48 -9.96
C ALA A 145 10.64 46.18 -10.12
N SER A 146 11.97 46.21 -10.07
CA SER A 146 12.84 45.02 -10.13
C SER A 146 12.58 44.06 -8.97
N LEU A 147 12.44 44.55 -7.73
CA LEU A 147 12.14 43.71 -6.58
C LEU A 147 10.79 43.04 -6.67
N LEU A 148 9.75 43.75 -7.17
CA LEU A 148 8.42 43.18 -7.41
C LEU A 148 8.46 42.04 -8.45
N PHE A 149 9.10 42.29 -9.60
CA PHE A 149 9.22 41.25 -10.63
C PHE A 149 10.01 40.06 -10.16
N PHE A 150 11.08 40.25 -9.38
CA PHE A 150 11.84 39.16 -8.79
C PHE A 150 10.99 38.34 -7.80
N ALA A 151 10.27 39.00 -6.89
CA ALA A 151 9.43 38.32 -5.89
C ALA A 151 8.29 37.51 -6.53
N PHE A 152 7.55 38.13 -7.48
CA PHE A 152 6.49 37.44 -8.19
C PHE A 152 7.03 36.37 -9.15
N GLY A 153 8.20 36.60 -9.77
CA GLY A 153 8.90 35.61 -10.58
C GLY A 153 9.28 34.38 -9.75
N LEU A 154 9.81 34.58 -8.55
CA LEU A 154 10.15 33.52 -7.62
C LEU A 154 8.90 32.75 -7.16
N LEU A 155 7.81 33.45 -6.86
CA LEU A 155 6.55 32.81 -6.49
C LEU A 155 6.01 31.92 -7.63
N THR A 156 5.97 32.45 -8.86
CA THR A 156 5.50 31.70 -10.04
C THR A 156 6.44 30.56 -10.38
N PHE A 157 7.74 30.67 -10.14
CA PHE A 157 8.72 29.58 -10.25
C PHE A 157 8.35 28.41 -9.34
N PHE A 158 8.10 28.63 -8.06
CA PHE A 158 7.73 27.56 -7.14
C PHE A 158 6.44 26.84 -7.57
N PHE A 159 5.43 27.61 -8.00
CA PHE A 159 4.19 27.03 -8.51
C PHE A 159 4.39 26.25 -9.82
N ALA A 160 5.20 26.78 -10.74
CA ALA A 160 5.47 26.16 -12.05
C ALA A 160 6.18 24.81 -11.92
N PHE A 161 7.19 24.74 -11.07
CA PHE A 161 7.98 23.53 -10.83
C PHE A 161 7.40 22.61 -9.74
N GLY A 162 6.33 23.05 -9.04
CA GLY A 162 5.73 22.26 -7.97
C GLY A 162 6.63 22.07 -6.74
N ILE A 163 7.55 23.01 -6.53
CA ILE A 163 8.52 22.99 -5.41
C ILE A 163 7.90 23.74 -4.22
N SER A 164 7.96 23.14 -3.02
CA SER A 164 7.50 23.84 -1.81
C SER A 164 8.42 25.02 -1.45
N PRO A 165 7.88 26.23 -1.17
CA PRO A 165 8.66 27.38 -0.73
C PRO A 165 9.53 27.15 0.53
N LYS A 166 9.25 26.07 1.29
CA LYS A 166 10.06 25.66 2.46
C LYS A 166 11.52 25.33 2.11
N VAL A 167 11.80 25.04 0.83
CA VAL A 167 13.18 24.84 0.34
C VAL A 167 14.04 26.09 0.54
N LEU A 168 13.46 27.29 0.45
CA LEU A 168 14.19 28.55 0.73
C LEU A 168 14.64 28.67 2.18
N LEU A 169 13.86 28.18 3.13
CA LEU A 169 14.23 28.17 4.55
C LEU A 169 15.43 27.25 4.81
N ASN A 170 15.51 26.13 4.07
CA ASN A 170 16.62 25.20 4.17
C ASN A 170 17.89 25.70 3.45
N LEU A 171 17.74 26.51 2.39
CA LEU A 171 18.90 27.15 1.72
C LEU A 171 19.57 28.17 2.62
N GLY A 172 18.82 28.87 3.48
CA GLY A 172 19.36 29.79 4.47
C GLY A 172 20.29 29.11 5.50
N GLN A 173 20.13 27.81 5.71
CA GLN A 173 21.00 26.99 6.55
C GLN A 173 22.34 26.63 5.88
N LEU A 174 22.39 26.56 4.54
CA LEU A 174 23.61 26.29 3.76
C LEU A 174 24.58 27.50 3.73
N PHE A 175 24.09 28.73 3.96
CA PHE A 175 24.88 29.95 3.98
C PHE A 175 25.27 30.40 5.41
N ARG A 176 24.88 29.65 6.46
CA ARG A 176 25.46 29.85 7.78
C ARG A 176 26.84 29.22 7.80
N ARG A 177 27.90 30.05 7.77
CA ARG A 177 29.26 29.66 8.13
C ARG A 177 29.22 28.99 9.51
N PRO A 178 29.97 27.90 9.74
CA PRO A 178 30.22 27.44 11.09
C PRO A 178 31.01 28.53 11.82
N GLU A 179 30.36 29.31 12.65
CA GLU A 179 31.00 30.09 13.64
C GLU A 179 31.62 29.14 14.68
N GLY A 180 32.91 28.97 14.57
CA GLY A 180 33.72 28.52 15.68
C GLY A 180 33.81 29.67 16.68
N GLU A 181 33.79 29.29 17.97
CA GLU A 181 33.87 30.11 19.17
C GLU A 181 32.52 30.55 19.74
N GLU A 182 31.98 29.69 20.62
CA GLU A 182 30.99 30.09 21.61
C GLU A 182 31.65 31.02 22.64
N PRO A 183 31.04 32.17 22.96
CA PRO A 183 31.50 32.97 24.08
C PRO A 183 31.15 32.24 25.38
N GLU A 184 32.14 31.92 26.20
CA GLU A 184 31.99 31.29 27.54
C GLU A 184 30.98 32.01 28.46
N GLY A 185 30.50 33.19 28.10
CA GLY A 185 29.55 33.98 28.88
C GLY A 185 28.10 33.49 28.81
N GLU A 186 27.64 32.89 27.68
CA GLU A 186 26.25 32.42 27.55
C GLU A 186 26.00 31.09 28.28
N LEU A 187 27.01 30.22 28.33
CA LEU A 187 26.93 28.96 29.05
C LEU A 187 26.87 29.18 30.58
N ALA A 188 27.56 30.21 31.08
CA ALA A 188 27.50 30.60 32.48
C ALA A 188 26.13 31.19 32.87
N ALA A 189 25.49 31.98 31.98
CA ALA A 189 24.16 32.54 32.17
C ALA A 189 23.05 31.47 32.11
N LEU A 190 23.19 30.46 31.23
CA LEU A 190 22.29 29.33 31.18
C LEU A 190 22.43 28.39 32.38
N LYS A 191 23.66 28.20 32.90
CA LYS A 191 23.89 27.43 34.13
C LYS A 191 23.38 28.16 35.36
N ALA A 192 23.46 29.48 35.41
CA ALA A 192 22.90 30.30 36.50
C ALA A 192 21.36 30.27 36.47
N LYS A 193 20.71 30.35 35.30
CA LYS A 193 19.24 30.18 35.14
C LYS A 193 18.74 28.79 35.46
N ALA A 194 19.53 27.75 35.19
CA ALA A 194 19.21 26.38 35.55
C ALA A 194 19.35 26.09 37.06
N ALA A 195 20.22 26.88 37.77
CA ALA A 195 20.39 26.78 39.21
C ALA A 195 19.29 27.52 40.00
N GLU A 196 18.67 28.55 39.40
CA GLU A 196 17.54 29.28 40.02
C GLU A 196 16.17 28.61 39.85
N SER A 197 15.99 27.71 38.89
CA SER A 197 14.81 26.88 38.82
C SER A 197 15.00 25.67 39.72
N GLY A 198 14.63 25.82 40.99
CA GLY A 198 14.60 24.75 41.99
C GLY A 198 13.71 23.57 41.50
N PHE A 199 14.36 22.57 40.93
CA PHE A 199 13.71 21.33 40.52
C PHE A 199 13.48 20.50 41.79
N GLN A 200 12.27 20.62 42.39
CA GLN A 200 11.80 19.72 43.45
C GLN A 200 11.22 18.49 42.82
N LEU A 201 11.83 17.33 43.08
CA LEU A 201 11.25 16.04 42.81
C LEU A 201 10.07 15.81 43.78
N ASN A 202 8.85 15.96 43.31
CA ASN A 202 7.68 15.49 44.04
C ASN A 202 7.42 14.02 43.68
N GLU A 203 7.53 13.14 44.64
CA GLU A 203 7.03 11.77 44.56
C GLU A 203 5.47 11.84 44.60
N GLY A 204 4.89 11.66 43.41
CA GLY A 204 3.42 11.60 43.25
C GLY A 204 3.05 11.78 41.80
N VAL A 205 2.37 10.78 41.24
CA VAL A 205 1.90 10.78 39.86
C VAL A 205 0.98 11.98 39.62
N PRO A 206 1.29 12.95 38.75
CA PRO A 206 0.38 14.02 38.41
C PRO A 206 -0.73 13.51 37.50
N VAL A 207 -1.97 13.63 37.96
CA VAL A 207 -3.16 13.49 37.12
C VAL A 207 -3.25 14.73 36.23
N VAL A 208 -2.89 14.58 34.94
CA VAL A 208 -3.05 15.66 33.95
C VAL A 208 -4.54 15.75 33.60
N LYS A 209 -5.19 16.80 34.03
CA LYS A 209 -6.51 17.21 33.52
C LYS A 209 -6.27 17.79 32.10
N HIS A 210 -6.69 17.05 31.10
CA HIS A 210 -6.79 17.59 29.75
C HIS A 210 -7.94 18.60 29.70
N SER A 211 -7.62 19.88 29.48
CA SER A 211 -8.57 20.85 28.97
C SER A 211 -8.85 20.52 27.51
N GLU A 212 -10.12 20.36 27.16
CA GLU A 212 -10.60 20.18 25.80
C GLU A 212 -10.27 21.42 24.96
N GLY A 213 -9.16 21.36 24.23
CA GLY A 213 -8.87 22.25 23.12
C GLY A 213 -9.43 21.63 21.85
N SER A 214 -10.41 22.32 21.26
CA SER A 214 -11.02 21.90 19.99
C SER A 214 -9.99 21.88 18.88
N PHE A 215 -9.55 20.69 18.50
CA PHE A 215 -8.85 20.49 17.23
C PHE A 215 -9.88 20.46 16.11
N ALA A 216 -9.85 21.46 15.24
CA ALA A 216 -10.58 21.45 13.99
C ALA A 216 -10.19 20.19 13.21
N LYS A 217 -11.16 19.28 13.03
CA LYS A 217 -11.02 18.10 12.18
C LYS A 217 -10.88 18.58 10.74
N GLU A 218 -9.68 18.51 10.20
CA GLU A 218 -9.48 18.54 8.76
C GLU A 218 -10.15 17.29 8.19
N GLN A 219 -11.30 17.51 7.54
CA GLN A 219 -12.03 16.44 6.85
C GLN A 219 -11.24 16.03 5.61
N VAL A 220 -10.42 15.01 5.75
CA VAL A 220 -9.89 14.29 4.59
C VAL A 220 -11.08 13.54 3.96
N HIS A 221 -11.41 13.88 2.73
CA HIS A 221 -12.46 13.22 1.97
C HIS A 221 -12.13 11.73 1.73
N HIS A 222 -12.60 10.87 2.62
CA HIS A 222 -12.57 9.41 2.49
C HIS A 222 -13.80 8.82 1.76
N SER A 223 -14.47 9.61 0.90
CA SER A 223 -15.79 9.23 0.38
C SER A 223 -15.81 8.05 -0.62
N ASN A 224 -14.67 7.70 -1.24
CA ASN A 224 -14.67 6.68 -2.31
C ASN A 224 -14.34 5.25 -1.83
N PHE A 225 -13.59 5.09 -0.73
CA PHE A 225 -13.20 3.75 -0.24
C PHE A 225 -14.34 2.99 0.46
N LYS A 226 -15.22 3.69 1.17
CA LYS A 226 -16.36 3.06 1.85
C LYS A 226 -17.33 2.39 0.88
N ASN A 227 -17.54 2.99 -0.28
CA ASN A 227 -18.50 2.47 -1.27
C ASN A 227 -17.98 1.22 -2.00
N THR A 228 -16.68 1.11 -2.25
CA THR A 228 -16.11 -0.06 -2.93
C THR A 228 -16.10 -1.28 -2.01
N ALA A 229 -15.69 -1.10 -0.75
CA ALA A 229 -15.67 -2.21 0.22
C ALA A 229 -17.08 -2.67 0.62
N GLN A 230 -18.08 -1.78 0.66
CA GLN A 230 -19.48 -2.16 0.89
C GLN A 230 -20.10 -2.92 -0.29
N LYS A 231 -19.67 -2.61 -1.52
CA LYS A 231 -20.12 -3.36 -2.72
C LYS A 231 -19.44 -4.72 -2.84
N LEU A 232 -18.34 -4.96 -2.10
CA LEU A 232 -17.60 -6.21 -2.11
C LEU A 232 -18.06 -7.22 -1.04
N SER A 233 -18.95 -6.82 -0.11
CA SER A 233 -19.52 -7.70 0.89
C SER A 233 -20.92 -8.14 0.45
N THR A 234 -21.07 -9.40 0.05
CA THR A 234 -22.39 -10.02 -0.14
C THR A 234 -23.05 -10.24 1.22
N THR A 235 -24.26 -9.77 1.35
CA THR A 235 -25.05 -9.90 2.58
C THR A 235 -25.91 -11.15 2.50
N GLU A 236 -25.30 -12.33 2.55
CA GLU A 236 -26.04 -13.53 2.92
C GLU A 236 -26.06 -13.64 4.44
N SER A 237 -27.23 -13.89 4.99
CA SER A 237 -27.46 -14.01 6.44
C SER A 237 -27.04 -15.39 6.95
N HIS A 238 -25.76 -15.76 6.78
CA HIS A 238 -25.20 -16.93 7.43
C HIS A 238 -24.79 -16.59 8.86
N GLU A 239 -24.91 -17.56 9.76
CA GLU A 239 -24.44 -17.44 11.14
C GLU A 239 -22.91 -17.36 11.19
N ALA A 240 -22.36 -16.77 12.27
CA ALA A 240 -20.93 -16.73 12.49
C ALA A 240 -20.34 -18.14 12.64
N LEU A 241 -19.11 -18.35 12.13
CA LEU A 241 -18.42 -19.63 12.24
C LEU A 241 -18.16 -19.94 13.71
N THR A 242 -18.76 -21.02 14.21
CA THR A 242 -18.57 -21.59 15.54
C THR A 242 -18.09 -23.03 15.46
N THR A 243 -17.37 -23.47 16.48
CA THR A 243 -16.84 -24.83 16.57
C THR A 243 -17.12 -25.43 17.94
N ALA A 244 -17.43 -26.71 17.99
CA ALA A 244 -17.52 -27.44 19.24
C ALA A 244 -16.14 -27.63 19.88
N SER A 245 -16.09 -27.67 21.20
CA SER A 245 -14.85 -27.94 21.93
C SER A 245 -14.26 -29.32 21.55
N ASP A 246 -12.94 -29.43 21.53
CA ASP A 246 -12.22 -30.65 21.12
C ASP A 246 -11.32 -31.16 22.24
N PRO A 247 -11.89 -31.79 23.30
CA PRO A 247 -11.15 -32.20 24.49
C PRO A 247 -10.15 -33.34 24.23
N ASP A 248 -10.35 -34.15 23.19
CA ASP A 248 -9.50 -35.30 22.86
C ASP A 248 -8.30 -34.94 21.99
N TRP A 249 -8.18 -33.67 21.58
CA TRP A 249 -7.09 -33.20 20.73
C TRP A 249 -5.75 -33.24 21.45
N LYS A 250 -4.74 -33.86 20.80
CA LYS A 250 -3.36 -33.95 21.35
C LYS A 250 -2.46 -32.96 20.59
N LEU A 251 -1.92 -31.99 21.33
CA LEU A 251 -0.94 -31.08 20.78
C LEU A 251 0.34 -31.81 20.39
N PRO A 252 1.07 -31.36 19.34
CA PRO A 252 2.35 -31.95 18.94
C PRO A 252 3.39 -31.89 20.08
N SER A 253 4.19 -32.96 20.20
CA SER A 253 5.30 -32.99 21.14
C SER A 253 6.55 -32.33 20.57
N ILE A 254 7.34 -31.71 21.43
CA ILE A 254 8.64 -31.13 21.08
C ILE A 254 9.64 -32.14 20.50
N ASP A 255 9.42 -33.44 20.76
CA ASP A 255 10.27 -34.52 20.24
C ASP A 255 10.19 -34.68 18.71
N LEU A 256 9.18 -34.07 18.08
CA LEU A 256 9.06 -33.98 16.61
C LEU A 256 10.09 -33.03 15.99
N LEU A 257 10.68 -32.14 16.83
CA LEU A 257 11.65 -31.12 16.40
C LEU A 257 13.09 -31.52 16.80
N ASP A 258 14.07 -31.09 15.99
CA ASP A 258 15.49 -31.26 16.30
C ASP A 258 15.88 -30.40 17.52
N GLN A 259 16.42 -31.04 18.55
CA GLN A 259 16.80 -30.41 19.82
C GLN A 259 18.31 -30.08 19.90
N LYS A 260 19.08 -30.31 18.83
CA LYS A 260 20.50 -30.00 18.79
C LYS A 260 20.73 -28.49 18.87
N GLN A 261 21.58 -28.07 19.82
CA GLN A 261 21.96 -26.67 19.96
C GLN A 261 23.33 -26.41 19.34
N ASP A 262 23.37 -25.43 18.42
CA ASP A 262 24.64 -24.96 17.86
C ASP A 262 25.20 -23.81 18.72
N LYS A 263 26.53 -23.69 18.76
CA LYS A 263 27.23 -22.58 19.44
C LYS A 263 27.79 -21.60 18.38
N ALA A 264 27.66 -20.32 18.64
CA ALA A 264 28.29 -19.30 17.84
C ALA A 264 29.79 -19.21 18.15
N ASP A 265 30.59 -18.92 17.12
CA ASP A 265 32.02 -18.60 17.27
C ASP A 265 32.21 -17.13 16.89
N ALA A 266 32.46 -16.31 17.90
CA ALA A 266 32.67 -14.85 17.72
C ALA A 266 34.10 -14.51 17.28
N GLY A 267 35.01 -15.47 17.24
CA GLY A 267 36.44 -15.24 16.97
C GLY A 267 37.13 -14.47 18.11
N ASN A 268 38.10 -13.65 17.77
CA ASN A 268 38.87 -12.87 18.73
C ASN A 268 38.16 -11.61 19.21
N VAL A 269 37.26 -11.74 20.19
CA VAL A 269 36.45 -10.64 20.72
C VAL A 269 37.29 -9.49 21.28
N GLU A 270 38.36 -9.80 22.05
CA GLU A 270 39.22 -8.78 22.63
C GLU A 270 40.03 -8.05 21.57
N GLY A 271 40.54 -8.79 20.57
CA GLY A 271 41.22 -8.20 19.40
C GLY A 271 40.35 -7.25 18.63
N ASN A 272 39.10 -7.65 18.33
CA ASN A 272 38.14 -6.80 17.65
C ASN A 272 37.77 -5.54 18.47
N ALA A 273 37.60 -5.67 19.79
CA ALA A 273 37.35 -4.51 20.66
C ALA A 273 38.52 -3.51 20.62
N ARG A 274 39.78 -4.02 20.56
CA ARG A 274 40.96 -3.18 20.42
C ARG A 274 40.98 -2.47 19.06
N ILE A 275 40.76 -3.19 17.97
CA ILE A 275 40.68 -2.60 16.61
C ILE A 275 39.61 -1.50 16.57
N ILE A 276 38.44 -1.74 17.13
CA ILE A 276 37.36 -0.74 17.19
C ILE A 276 37.85 0.52 17.91
N LYS A 277 38.48 0.40 19.08
CA LYS A 277 38.98 1.52 19.84
C LYS A 277 40.08 2.26 19.08
N GLU A 278 41.04 1.56 18.48
CA GLU A 278 42.13 2.13 17.68
C GLU A 278 41.60 2.87 16.44
N THR A 279 40.59 2.29 15.73
CA THR A 279 39.98 2.96 14.58
C THR A 279 39.38 4.30 14.99
N PHE A 280 38.61 4.37 16.06
CA PHE A 280 38.05 5.66 16.54
C PHE A 280 39.12 6.64 16.95
N ALA A 281 40.18 6.17 17.65
CA ALA A 281 41.30 7.01 18.06
C ALA A 281 42.05 7.63 16.87
N ASN A 282 42.21 6.87 15.75
CA ASN A 282 42.81 7.39 14.51
C ASN A 282 42.01 8.54 13.88
N PHE A 283 40.70 8.62 14.17
CA PHE A 283 39.81 9.73 13.76
C PHE A 283 39.60 10.76 14.87
N ALA A 284 40.50 10.81 15.87
CA ALA A 284 40.47 11.72 17.03
C ALA A 284 39.15 11.62 17.85
N ILE A 285 38.61 10.43 17.98
CA ILE A 285 37.45 10.09 18.83
C ILE A 285 37.94 9.07 19.88
N ASP A 286 38.13 9.49 21.12
CA ASP A 286 38.50 8.57 22.19
C ASP A 286 37.26 7.93 22.80
N VAL A 287 37.06 6.63 22.60
CA VAL A 287 35.87 5.89 23.06
C VAL A 287 36.21 4.93 24.18
N ASP A 288 35.30 4.80 25.15
CA ASP A 288 35.41 3.82 26.22
C ASP A 288 34.66 2.54 25.83
N MET A 289 35.37 1.42 25.76
CA MET A 289 34.73 0.11 25.51
C MET A 289 34.12 -0.40 26.83
N GLU A 290 32.80 -0.68 26.82
CA GLU A 290 32.07 -1.16 28.01
C GLU A 290 31.99 -2.68 28.07
N GLY A 291 31.92 -3.36 26.92
CA GLY A 291 31.82 -4.81 26.84
C GLY A 291 31.38 -5.32 25.48
N ALA A 292 31.20 -6.63 25.38
CA ALA A 292 30.70 -7.29 24.18
C ALA A 292 29.66 -8.36 24.54
N ASN A 293 28.58 -8.44 23.76
CA ASN A 293 27.56 -9.47 23.86
C ASN A 293 27.66 -10.39 22.64
N ILE A 294 27.86 -11.69 22.86
CA ILE A 294 27.95 -12.68 21.78
C ILE A 294 26.55 -13.22 21.51
N GLY A 295 26.00 -12.83 20.38
CA GLY A 295 24.70 -13.32 19.90
C GLY A 295 24.83 -14.47 18.91
N PRO A 296 23.70 -14.97 18.38
CA PRO A 296 23.71 -16.12 17.47
C PRO A 296 24.48 -15.86 16.17
N ARG A 297 24.39 -14.67 15.59
CA ARG A 297 24.98 -14.32 14.28
C ARG A 297 25.96 -13.17 14.34
N VAL A 298 25.80 -12.29 15.31
CA VAL A 298 26.65 -11.11 15.50
C VAL A 298 27.08 -10.98 16.93
N THR A 299 28.25 -10.36 17.12
CA THR A 299 28.71 -9.90 18.42
C THR A 299 28.53 -8.37 18.48
N GLN A 300 27.80 -7.88 19.48
CA GLN A 300 27.61 -6.45 19.71
C GLN A 300 28.65 -5.95 20.69
N TYR A 301 29.50 -5.05 20.22
CA TYR A 301 30.45 -4.29 21.02
C TYR A 301 29.79 -3.02 21.50
N THR A 302 29.77 -2.79 22.81
CA THR A 302 29.18 -1.59 23.43
C THR A 302 30.27 -0.62 23.76
N LEU A 303 30.14 0.61 23.29
CA LEU A 303 31.08 1.69 23.58
C LEU A 303 30.36 2.97 24.01
N ARG A 304 31.04 3.74 24.83
CA ARG A 304 30.61 5.08 25.26
C ARG A 304 31.46 6.15 24.56
N PRO A 305 30.84 6.98 23.72
CA PRO A 305 31.55 8.12 23.14
C PRO A 305 31.77 9.23 24.17
N PRO A 306 32.82 10.06 24.01
CA PRO A 306 33.01 11.21 24.85
C PRO A 306 31.91 12.24 24.69
N THR A 307 31.64 13.02 25.74
CA THR A 307 30.68 14.10 25.74
C THR A 307 31.01 15.15 24.68
N GLY A 308 30.00 15.58 23.89
CA GLY A 308 30.20 16.60 22.84
C GLY A 308 30.47 16.03 21.44
N VAL A 309 30.72 14.74 21.28
CA VAL A 309 30.85 14.11 19.95
C VAL A 309 29.49 13.86 19.36
N LYS A 310 29.22 14.40 18.16
CA LYS A 310 27.99 14.14 17.42
C LYS A 310 27.92 12.68 16.99
N LEU A 311 26.81 11.99 17.23
CA LEU A 311 26.60 10.59 16.84
C LEU A 311 26.81 10.35 15.33
N THR A 312 26.51 11.36 14.50
CA THR A 312 26.76 11.32 13.05
C THR A 312 28.25 11.18 12.69
N LYS A 313 29.18 11.67 13.52
CA LYS A 313 30.62 11.43 13.32
C LYS A 313 31.01 9.98 13.59
N ILE A 314 30.33 9.34 14.53
CA ILE A 314 30.56 7.93 14.89
C ILE A 314 29.99 7.05 13.79
N THR A 315 28.73 7.26 13.41
CA THR A 315 28.06 6.42 12.37
C THR A 315 28.69 6.60 10.98
N ALA A 316 29.33 7.73 10.69
CA ALA A 316 30.05 7.93 9.43
C ALA A 316 31.29 7.02 9.29
N LEU A 317 31.83 6.48 10.40
CA LEU A 317 33.00 5.60 10.38
C LEU A 317 32.66 4.10 10.19
N GLU A 318 31.41 3.79 9.93
CA GLU A 318 30.93 2.41 9.77
C GLU A 318 31.74 1.62 8.72
N ASN A 319 31.97 2.23 7.55
CA ASN A 319 32.73 1.58 6.49
C ASN A 319 34.23 1.43 6.83
N ASN A 320 34.81 2.38 7.59
CA ASN A 320 36.18 2.28 8.06
C ASN A 320 36.35 1.14 9.05
N LEU A 321 35.41 1.01 9.99
CA LEU A 321 35.38 -0.09 10.95
C LEU A 321 35.17 -1.45 10.25
N ALA A 322 34.31 -1.51 9.24
CA ALA A 322 34.12 -2.74 8.45
C ALA A 322 35.43 -3.18 7.74
N LEU A 323 36.18 -2.20 7.22
CA LEU A 323 37.49 -2.44 6.61
C LEU A 323 38.51 -2.95 7.63
N ASP A 324 38.68 -2.26 8.75
CA ASP A 324 39.69 -2.59 9.78
C ASP A 324 39.40 -3.92 10.47
N LEU A 325 38.11 -4.27 10.63
CA LEU A 325 37.66 -5.55 11.18
C LEU A 325 37.61 -6.67 10.13
N ALA A 326 37.92 -6.39 8.86
CA ALA A 326 37.74 -7.32 7.73
C ALA A 326 36.36 -7.97 7.69
N ALA A 327 35.33 -7.22 8.10
CA ALA A 327 33.95 -7.67 8.13
C ALA A 327 33.23 -7.34 6.83
N THR A 328 32.39 -8.24 6.33
CA THR A 328 31.61 -8.03 5.10
C THR A 328 30.61 -6.88 5.22
N THR A 329 30.04 -6.72 6.41
CA THR A 329 29.13 -5.62 6.78
C THR A 329 29.14 -5.49 8.29
N ILE A 330 28.95 -4.29 8.78
CA ILE A 330 28.67 -4.02 10.19
C ILE A 330 27.39 -3.19 10.30
N ARG A 331 26.76 -3.19 11.46
CA ARG A 331 25.63 -2.29 11.74
C ARG A 331 25.92 -1.55 13.03
N MET A 332 25.62 -0.25 13.03
CA MET A 332 25.73 0.57 14.22
C MET A 332 24.35 0.91 14.77
N GLU A 333 24.15 0.67 16.06
CA GLU A 333 22.99 1.12 16.82
C GLU A 333 23.38 2.33 17.68
N ALA A 334 23.00 3.51 17.24
CA ALA A 334 23.45 4.76 17.86
C ALA A 334 22.27 5.73 18.07
N PRO A 335 21.79 5.91 19.33
CA PRO A 335 22.20 5.22 20.56
C PRO A 335 21.50 3.85 20.71
N ILE A 336 22.02 3.00 21.60
CA ILE A 336 21.28 1.80 22.06
C ILE A 336 20.08 2.29 22.88
N PRO A 337 18.84 1.82 22.61
CA PRO A 337 17.66 2.21 23.36
C PRO A 337 17.82 2.03 24.87
N GLY A 338 17.57 3.10 25.63
CA GLY A 338 17.69 3.09 27.10
C GLY A 338 19.11 3.17 27.65
N LYS A 339 20.15 3.26 26.78
CA LYS A 339 21.56 3.37 27.22
C LYS A 339 22.26 4.60 26.61
N ARG A 340 23.23 5.17 27.35
CA ARG A 340 24.12 6.23 26.83
C ARG A 340 25.33 5.63 26.13
N ALA A 341 25.10 4.68 25.22
CA ALA A 341 26.14 3.92 24.56
C ALA A 341 25.77 3.67 23.10
N VAL A 342 26.76 3.35 22.29
CA VAL A 342 26.64 2.93 20.91
C VAL A 342 26.99 1.45 20.81
N GLY A 343 26.17 0.70 20.06
CA GLY A 343 26.41 -0.71 19.76
C GLY A 343 26.99 -0.86 18.36
N ILE A 344 28.08 -1.61 18.24
CA ILE A 344 28.67 -2.01 16.95
C ILE A 344 28.48 -3.50 16.81
N GLU A 345 27.69 -3.90 15.83
CA GLU A 345 27.33 -5.28 15.57
C GLU A 345 28.24 -5.84 14.47
N VAL A 346 29.14 -6.75 14.86
CA VAL A 346 30.13 -7.38 13.98
C VAL A 346 29.72 -8.83 13.74
N PRO A 347 29.71 -9.32 12.49
CA PRO A 347 29.39 -10.71 12.20
C PRO A 347 30.31 -11.69 12.91
N ASN A 348 29.76 -12.77 13.45
CA ASN A 348 30.53 -13.87 14.01
C ASN A 348 31.26 -14.64 12.91
N VAL A 349 32.41 -15.20 13.20
CA VAL A 349 33.17 -16.08 12.29
C VAL A 349 32.32 -17.28 11.88
N LYS A 350 31.60 -17.87 12.86
CA LYS A 350 30.61 -18.91 12.62
C LYS A 350 29.35 -18.62 13.41
N GLY A 351 28.24 -18.40 12.69
CA GLY A 351 26.93 -18.21 13.32
C GLY A 351 26.36 -19.53 13.85
N ALA A 352 25.54 -19.42 14.91
CA ALA A 352 24.74 -20.52 15.43
C ALA A 352 23.37 -20.57 14.78
N THR A 353 22.85 -21.75 14.53
CA THR A 353 21.45 -21.97 14.14
C THR A 353 20.57 -21.88 15.38
N VAL A 354 19.55 -21.01 15.35
CA VAL A 354 18.56 -20.91 16.41
C VAL A 354 17.44 -21.89 16.11
N ARG A 355 17.42 -23.05 16.77
CA ARG A 355 16.37 -24.06 16.57
C ARG A 355 15.06 -23.61 17.17
N LEU A 356 13.93 -23.92 16.49
CA LEU A 356 12.59 -23.64 16.98
C LEU A 356 12.31 -24.31 18.33
N SER A 357 12.78 -25.56 18.50
CA SER A 357 12.73 -26.31 19.76
C SER A 357 13.38 -25.55 20.93
N SER A 358 14.46 -24.80 20.69
CA SER A 358 15.14 -24.01 21.74
C SER A 358 14.32 -22.81 22.22
N ILE A 359 13.43 -22.30 21.37
CA ILE A 359 12.48 -21.24 21.76
C ILE A 359 11.32 -21.87 22.55
N PHE A 360 10.78 -23.01 22.12
CA PHE A 360 9.70 -23.71 22.82
C PHE A 360 10.10 -24.19 24.22
N GLN A 361 11.39 -24.44 24.48
CA GLN A 361 11.91 -24.75 25.79
C GLN A 361 12.22 -23.51 26.65
N SER A 362 12.14 -22.31 26.09
CA SER A 362 12.44 -21.08 26.81
C SER A 362 11.35 -20.73 27.84
N ARG A 363 11.75 -19.95 28.84
CA ARG A 363 10.84 -19.45 29.87
C ARG A 363 9.76 -18.55 29.27
N GLU A 364 10.13 -17.71 28.33
CA GLU A 364 9.22 -16.78 27.64
C GLU A 364 8.08 -17.52 26.95
N TRP A 365 8.38 -18.65 26.30
CA TRP A 365 7.39 -19.49 25.63
C TRP A 365 6.46 -20.20 26.63
N THR A 366 7.04 -20.82 27.67
CA THR A 366 6.27 -21.60 28.64
C THR A 366 5.39 -20.75 29.55
N GLU A 367 5.80 -19.51 29.86
CA GLU A 367 4.99 -18.59 30.66
C GLU A 367 3.92 -17.85 29.81
N SER A 368 4.04 -17.86 28.47
CA SER A 368 3.05 -17.21 27.60
C SER A 368 1.75 -18.00 27.55
N LYS A 369 0.63 -17.33 27.84
CA LYS A 369 -0.73 -17.87 27.81
C LYS A 369 -1.50 -17.54 26.52
N GLY A 370 -0.93 -16.73 25.62
CA GLY A 370 -1.60 -16.32 24.39
C GLY A 370 -1.82 -17.49 23.44
N ALA A 371 -3.04 -17.69 22.96
CA ALA A 371 -3.36 -18.73 21.98
C ALA A 371 -2.58 -18.53 20.67
N LEU A 372 -2.46 -17.29 20.23
CA LEU A 372 -1.79 -16.93 18.98
C LEU A 372 -0.32 -16.51 19.17
N THR A 373 0.32 -16.99 20.26
CA THR A 373 1.75 -16.78 20.47
C THR A 373 2.58 -17.64 19.52
N PHE A 374 3.59 -17.03 18.90
CA PHE A 374 4.53 -17.71 18.02
C PHE A 374 5.97 -17.30 18.29
N ALA A 375 6.90 -18.17 17.92
CA ALA A 375 8.33 -17.94 18.03
C ALA A 375 8.80 -16.95 16.95
N ILE A 376 9.62 -15.98 17.34
CA ILE A 376 10.33 -15.11 16.40
C ILE A 376 11.79 -15.55 16.27
N GLY A 377 12.48 -15.78 17.40
CA GLY A 377 13.88 -16.17 17.37
C GLY A 377 14.64 -15.77 18.62
N LYS A 378 15.92 -15.42 18.46
CA LYS A 378 16.78 -14.90 19.53
C LYS A 378 17.36 -13.54 19.19
N ASP A 379 17.39 -12.65 20.17
CA ASP A 379 18.02 -11.33 20.02
C ASP A 379 19.56 -11.41 20.04
N ILE A 380 20.20 -10.26 19.89
CA ILE A 380 21.67 -10.14 19.87
C ILE A 380 22.33 -10.48 21.21
N VAL A 381 21.57 -10.60 22.30
CA VAL A 381 22.06 -11.02 23.63
C VAL A 381 21.81 -12.52 23.84
N GLY A 382 20.97 -13.15 23.00
CA GLY A 382 20.62 -14.56 23.09
C GLY A 382 19.29 -14.85 23.80
N HIS A 383 18.53 -13.83 24.21
CA HIS A 383 17.21 -14.02 24.80
C HIS A 383 16.20 -14.45 23.73
N SER A 384 15.29 -15.33 24.11
CA SER A 384 14.20 -15.76 23.24
C SER A 384 13.21 -14.63 23.02
N VAL A 385 12.81 -14.44 21.75
CA VAL A 385 11.82 -13.43 21.33
C VAL A 385 10.61 -14.18 20.81
N ILE A 386 9.46 -13.92 21.41
CA ILE A 386 8.15 -14.43 21.01
C ILE A 386 7.22 -13.24 20.73
N ALA A 387 6.17 -13.49 19.98
CA ALA A 387 5.13 -12.50 19.73
C ALA A 387 3.76 -13.16 19.77
N ASP A 388 2.71 -12.35 19.88
CA ASP A 388 1.32 -12.78 19.95
C ASP A 388 0.47 -11.98 18.94
N LEU A 389 -0.12 -12.66 17.97
CA LEU A 389 -0.97 -12.04 16.94
C LEU A 389 -2.22 -11.39 17.54
N ALA A 390 -2.74 -11.85 18.68
CA ALA A 390 -3.88 -11.19 19.30
C ALA A 390 -3.53 -9.78 19.82
N ARG A 391 -2.27 -9.57 20.23
CA ARG A 391 -1.76 -8.26 20.66
C ARG A 391 -1.31 -7.39 19.50
N MET A 392 -0.68 -7.98 18.49
CA MET A 392 -0.28 -7.32 17.26
C MET A 392 -1.08 -7.91 16.08
N PRO A 393 -2.28 -7.41 15.80
CA PRO A 393 -3.32 -8.15 15.11
C PRO A 393 -2.97 -8.62 13.70
N HIS A 394 -2.01 -8.00 13.05
CA HIS A 394 -1.58 -8.31 11.70
C HIS A 394 -0.07 -8.14 11.58
N LEU A 395 0.55 -8.96 10.74
CA LEU A 395 2.00 -9.00 10.56
C LEU A 395 2.36 -8.88 9.08
N LEU A 396 3.32 -8.02 8.79
CA LEU A 396 3.98 -7.94 7.48
C LEU A 396 5.37 -8.55 7.55
N VAL A 397 5.67 -9.47 6.64
CA VAL A 397 6.98 -10.15 6.53
C VAL A 397 7.55 -9.91 5.14
N ALA A 398 8.67 -9.22 5.04
CA ALA A 398 9.25 -8.91 3.73
C ALA A 398 10.78 -9.02 3.70
N GLY A 399 11.33 -9.33 2.53
CA GLY A 399 12.76 -9.45 2.28
C GLY A 399 13.05 -10.14 0.96
N GLN A 400 14.31 -10.10 0.52
CA GLN A 400 14.72 -10.73 -0.75
C GLN A 400 14.62 -12.26 -0.69
N THR A 401 14.62 -12.91 -1.85
CA THR A 401 14.64 -14.38 -1.97
C THR A 401 15.85 -14.97 -1.22
N GLY A 402 15.61 -16.05 -0.46
CA GLY A 402 16.66 -16.71 0.34
C GLY A 402 17.06 -15.98 1.62
N SER A 403 16.36 -14.91 2.00
CA SER A 403 16.65 -14.15 3.23
C SER A 403 16.17 -14.83 4.52
N GLY A 404 15.19 -15.75 4.43
CA GLY A 404 14.58 -16.47 5.55
C GLY A 404 13.07 -16.29 5.70
N LYS A 405 12.40 -15.63 4.75
CA LYS A 405 10.95 -15.37 4.77
C LYS A 405 10.12 -16.64 4.91
N SER A 406 10.35 -17.64 4.06
CA SER A 406 9.58 -18.90 4.05
C SER A 406 9.79 -19.69 5.33
N VAL A 407 11.03 -19.75 5.83
CA VAL A 407 11.31 -20.38 7.13
C VAL A 407 10.54 -19.69 8.26
N MET A 408 10.50 -18.36 8.28
CA MET A 408 9.72 -17.62 9.29
C MET A 408 8.22 -17.91 9.22
N ILE A 409 7.67 -18.07 8.02
CA ILE A 409 6.26 -18.46 7.87
C ILE A 409 6.04 -19.86 8.44
N ASN A 410 6.94 -20.81 8.16
CA ASN A 410 6.89 -22.15 8.73
C ASN A 410 7.04 -22.12 10.25
N ASP A 411 7.95 -21.29 10.81
CA ASP A 411 8.09 -21.10 12.26
C ASP A 411 6.79 -20.58 12.89
N ILE A 412 6.12 -19.62 12.25
CA ILE A 412 4.84 -19.06 12.73
C ILE A 412 3.76 -20.14 12.71
N LEU A 413 3.57 -20.81 11.57
CA LEU A 413 2.54 -21.84 11.41
C LEU A 413 2.77 -23.01 12.38
N THR A 414 3.99 -23.53 12.46
CA THR A 414 4.35 -24.57 13.41
C THR A 414 4.10 -24.13 14.85
N SER A 415 4.46 -22.91 15.22
CA SER A 415 4.21 -22.37 16.57
C SER A 415 2.72 -22.32 16.90
N LEU A 416 1.87 -21.90 15.96
CA LEU A 416 0.42 -21.83 16.12
C LEU A 416 -0.18 -23.25 16.27
N LEU A 417 0.29 -24.20 15.47
CA LEU A 417 -0.17 -25.60 15.52
C LEU A 417 0.26 -26.32 16.82
N PHE A 418 1.38 -25.93 17.43
CA PHE A 418 1.81 -26.46 18.74
C PHE A 418 0.97 -25.95 19.91
N ARG A 419 0.10 -24.96 19.72
CA ARG A 419 -0.69 -24.33 20.80
C ARG A 419 -2.18 -24.51 20.65
N ASN A 420 -2.67 -24.82 19.49
CA ASN A 420 -4.09 -24.75 19.19
C ASN A 420 -4.64 -26.05 18.60
N SER A 421 -5.85 -26.40 19.00
CA SER A 421 -6.67 -27.41 18.35
C SER A 421 -7.36 -26.84 17.12
N PRO A 422 -7.92 -27.68 16.22
CA PRO A 422 -8.73 -27.20 15.09
C PRO A 422 -10.03 -26.47 15.49
N SER A 423 -10.46 -26.64 16.73
CA SER A 423 -11.62 -25.91 17.28
C SER A 423 -11.23 -24.51 17.82
N ASP A 424 -9.95 -24.28 18.12
CA ASP A 424 -9.48 -22.98 18.61
C ASP A 424 -8.86 -22.11 17.51
N LEU A 425 -8.33 -22.75 16.45
CA LEU A 425 -7.65 -22.08 15.34
C LEU A 425 -8.08 -22.64 13.98
N LYS A 426 -8.44 -21.77 13.07
CA LYS A 426 -8.63 -22.06 11.66
C LYS A 426 -7.66 -21.25 10.80
N LEU A 427 -7.21 -21.88 9.70
CA LEU A 427 -6.22 -21.31 8.79
C LEU A 427 -6.78 -21.17 7.38
N ILE A 428 -6.43 -20.09 6.72
CA ILE A 428 -6.57 -19.90 5.27
C ILE A 428 -5.16 -19.60 4.74
N LEU A 429 -4.65 -20.48 3.89
CA LEU A 429 -3.30 -20.38 3.35
C LEU A 429 -3.34 -20.07 1.87
N VAL A 430 -2.58 -19.07 1.44
CA VAL A 430 -2.52 -18.61 0.04
C VAL A 430 -1.07 -18.68 -0.44
N ASP A 431 -0.83 -19.55 -1.43
CA ASP A 431 0.46 -19.78 -2.06
C ASP A 431 0.32 -19.79 -3.60
N PRO A 432 0.40 -18.63 -4.25
CA PRO A 432 0.28 -18.55 -5.71
C PRO A 432 1.35 -19.33 -6.47
N LYS A 433 2.50 -19.60 -5.83
CA LYS A 433 3.64 -20.29 -6.45
C LYS A 433 3.62 -21.81 -6.28
N GLN A 434 2.78 -22.34 -5.41
CA GLN A 434 2.64 -23.77 -5.10
C GLN A 434 3.95 -24.41 -4.57
N VAL A 435 4.75 -23.69 -3.81
CA VAL A 435 6.06 -24.14 -3.35
C VAL A 435 6.13 -24.28 -1.84
N GLU A 436 5.72 -23.25 -1.10
CA GLU A 436 6.05 -23.09 0.31
C GLU A 436 4.98 -23.67 1.25
N LEU A 437 3.68 -23.50 0.91
CA LEU A 437 2.58 -23.88 1.81
C LEU A 437 1.87 -25.17 1.42
N THR A 438 2.20 -25.78 0.29
CA THR A 438 1.65 -27.09 -0.14
C THR A 438 1.79 -28.19 0.94
N PRO A 439 2.88 -28.29 1.75
CA PRO A 439 3.00 -29.28 2.82
C PRO A 439 1.93 -29.17 3.92
N TYR A 440 1.17 -28.09 3.99
CA TYR A 440 0.10 -27.87 4.97
C TYR A 440 -1.28 -28.34 4.49
N ASN A 441 -1.42 -28.80 3.25
CA ASN A 441 -2.71 -29.35 2.78
C ASN A 441 -3.19 -30.49 3.69
N ASP A 442 -4.49 -30.66 3.73
CA ASP A 442 -5.18 -31.71 4.49
C ASP A 442 -5.05 -31.63 6.01
N LEU A 443 -4.60 -30.47 6.54
CA LEU A 443 -4.66 -30.24 7.99
C LEU A 443 -6.10 -29.92 8.44
N PRO A 444 -6.58 -30.46 9.57
CA PRO A 444 -7.92 -30.18 10.10
C PRO A 444 -8.11 -28.72 10.54
N HIS A 445 -7.05 -27.95 10.62
CA HIS A 445 -7.08 -26.52 10.88
C HIS A 445 -7.45 -25.69 9.64
N LEU A 446 -7.35 -26.24 8.43
CA LEU A 446 -7.66 -25.52 7.19
C LEU A 446 -9.17 -25.37 6.99
N LEU A 447 -9.59 -24.16 6.59
CA LEU A 447 -10.95 -23.88 6.13
C LEU A 447 -11.16 -24.21 4.66
N THR A 448 -10.09 -24.27 3.88
CA THR A 448 -10.08 -24.60 2.45
C THR A 448 -8.73 -25.20 2.10
N PRO A 449 -8.59 -26.02 1.05
CA PRO A 449 -7.25 -26.39 0.55
C PRO A 449 -6.40 -25.13 0.30
N VAL A 450 -5.08 -25.29 0.31
CA VAL A 450 -4.17 -24.15 0.04
C VAL A 450 -4.56 -23.50 -1.27
N ILE A 451 -4.79 -22.18 -1.22
CA ILE A 451 -5.29 -21.40 -2.34
C ILE A 451 -4.12 -21.02 -3.25
N HIS A 452 -4.21 -21.37 -4.54
CA HIS A 452 -3.19 -21.04 -5.54
C HIS A 452 -3.68 -19.98 -6.54
N GLU A 453 -4.98 -19.89 -6.72
CA GLU A 453 -5.62 -18.98 -7.68
C GLU A 453 -5.90 -17.63 -7.03
N PRO A 454 -5.46 -16.51 -7.65
CA PRO A 454 -5.69 -15.17 -7.09
C PRO A 454 -7.17 -14.82 -6.91
N GLU A 455 -8.04 -15.30 -7.80
CA GLU A 455 -9.49 -15.12 -7.71
C GLU A 455 -10.07 -15.74 -6.43
N LYS A 456 -9.67 -16.97 -6.12
CA LYS A 456 -10.06 -17.65 -4.87
C LYS A 456 -9.50 -16.94 -3.63
N CYS A 457 -8.30 -16.35 -3.74
CA CYS A 457 -7.74 -15.53 -2.67
C CYS A 457 -8.60 -14.29 -2.39
N ILE A 458 -9.02 -13.59 -3.45
CA ILE A 458 -9.91 -12.42 -3.31
C ILE A 458 -11.27 -12.87 -2.72
N SER A 459 -11.81 -14.03 -3.13
CA SER A 459 -13.00 -14.62 -2.54
C SER A 459 -12.81 -14.88 -1.03
N ALA A 460 -11.69 -15.48 -0.63
CA ALA A 460 -11.36 -15.73 0.77
C ALA A 460 -11.24 -14.44 1.60
N LEU A 461 -10.65 -13.38 1.04
CA LEU A 461 -10.60 -12.08 1.70
C LEU A 461 -11.99 -11.42 1.83
N LYS A 462 -12.88 -11.59 0.83
CA LYS A 462 -14.27 -11.14 0.92
C LYS A 462 -15.01 -11.90 2.00
N TRP A 463 -14.86 -13.23 2.03
CA TRP A 463 -15.41 -14.08 3.09
C TRP A 463 -14.93 -13.64 4.47
N ALA A 464 -13.63 -13.32 4.63
CA ALA A 464 -13.09 -12.85 5.90
C ALA A 464 -13.73 -11.53 6.37
N VAL A 465 -14.03 -10.61 5.43
CA VAL A 465 -14.77 -9.37 5.74
C VAL A 465 -16.21 -9.69 6.18
N ALA A 466 -16.90 -10.58 5.48
CA ALA A 466 -18.26 -10.98 5.82
C ALA A 466 -18.30 -11.67 7.18
N GLU A 467 -17.38 -12.62 7.43
CA GLU A 467 -17.25 -13.34 8.70
C GLU A 467 -16.93 -12.40 9.87
N MET A 468 -16.04 -11.45 9.65
CA MET A 468 -15.76 -10.39 10.65
C MET A 468 -17.03 -9.64 11.02
N GLU A 469 -17.85 -9.27 10.06
CA GLU A 469 -19.10 -8.54 10.29
C GLU A 469 -20.16 -9.41 10.97
N ARG A 470 -20.24 -10.72 10.62
CA ARG A 470 -21.08 -11.71 11.31
C ARG A 470 -20.70 -11.82 12.78
N ARG A 471 -19.41 -12.06 13.07
CA ARG A 471 -18.89 -12.17 14.44
C ARG A 471 -19.15 -10.94 15.28
N LEU A 472 -18.89 -9.75 14.71
CA LEU A 472 -19.15 -8.49 15.43
C LEU A 472 -20.63 -8.31 15.78
N ARG A 473 -21.56 -8.73 14.91
CA ARG A 473 -23.01 -8.73 15.20
C ARG A 473 -23.36 -9.71 16.31
N THR A 474 -22.94 -10.97 16.19
CA THR A 474 -23.19 -12.02 17.19
C THR A 474 -22.63 -11.63 18.58
N MET A 475 -21.43 -11.05 18.65
CA MET A 475 -20.88 -10.54 19.90
C MET A 475 -21.67 -9.36 20.46
N ALA A 476 -22.17 -8.47 19.61
CA ALA A 476 -22.99 -7.33 20.03
C ALA A 476 -24.33 -7.78 20.65
N GLU A 477 -24.97 -8.82 20.10
CA GLU A 477 -26.21 -9.41 20.64
C GLU A 477 -26.05 -9.89 22.07
N VAL A 478 -24.89 -10.44 22.43
CA VAL A 478 -24.56 -10.87 23.80
C VAL A 478 -23.79 -9.80 24.59
N SER A 479 -23.71 -8.56 24.08
CA SER A 479 -23.04 -7.41 24.72
C SER A 479 -21.56 -7.67 25.03
N LYS A 480 -20.85 -8.38 24.15
CA LYS A 480 -19.41 -8.62 24.24
C LYS A 480 -18.63 -7.81 23.22
N ARG A 481 -17.38 -7.47 23.57
CA ARG A 481 -16.55 -6.56 22.75
C ARG A 481 -15.50 -7.27 21.89
N ASN A 482 -15.14 -8.50 22.28
CA ASN A 482 -14.12 -9.28 21.60
C ASN A 482 -14.40 -10.78 21.71
N ILE A 483 -13.70 -11.54 20.88
CA ILE A 483 -13.83 -13.00 20.79
C ILE A 483 -13.48 -13.71 22.11
N GLU A 484 -12.51 -13.21 22.89
CA GLU A 484 -12.12 -13.82 24.16
C GLU A 484 -13.26 -13.78 25.18
N GLU A 485 -13.90 -12.61 25.31
CA GLU A 485 -15.06 -12.44 26.18
C GLU A 485 -16.26 -13.28 25.72
N TYR A 486 -16.46 -13.43 24.41
CA TYR A 486 -17.53 -14.25 23.85
C TYR A 486 -17.29 -15.73 24.17
N ASN A 487 -16.10 -16.25 23.88
CA ASN A 487 -15.76 -17.66 24.10
C ASN A 487 -15.79 -18.07 25.58
N LEU A 488 -15.57 -17.13 26.51
CA LEU A 488 -15.69 -17.39 27.95
C LEU A 488 -17.14 -17.65 28.39
N ILE A 489 -18.12 -17.01 27.76
CA ILE A 489 -19.53 -17.17 28.12
C ILE A 489 -20.26 -18.25 27.32
N LYS A 490 -19.72 -18.60 26.13
CA LYS A 490 -20.26 -19.61 25.22
C LYS A 490 -19.20 -20.68 24.91
N PRO A 491 -18.80 -21.49 25.88
CA PRO A 491 -17.74 -22.49 25.66
C PRO A 491 -18.12 -23.62 24.70
N GLU A 492 -19.43 -23.91 24.54
CA GLU A 492 -19.96 -24.94 23.62
C GLU A 492 -20.06 -24.46 22.16
N GLU A 493 -20.11 -23.14 21.95
CA GLU A 493 -20.26 -22.50 20.64
C GLU A 493 -19.11 -21.49 20.43
N LYS A 494 -17.87 -21.95 20.61
CA LYS A 494 -16.70 -21.09 20.49
C LYS A 494 -16.52 -20.60 19.06
N MET A 495 -16.14 -19.34 18.91
CA MET A 495 -15.59 -18.82 17.67
C MET A 495 -14.09 -19.14 17.61
N PRO A 496 -13.59 -19.88 16.62
CA PRO A 496 -12.16 -20.11 16.47
C PRO A 496 -11.45 -18.84 16.02
N TYR A 497 -10.18 -18.66 16.39
CA TYR A 497 -9.35 -17.67 15.72
C TYR A 497 -9.18 -18.05 14.25
N VAL A 498 -9.12 -17.06 13.36
CA VAL A 498 -8.83 -17.28 11.94
C VAL A 498 -7.55 -16.56 11.57
N VAL A 499 -6.57 -17.29 11.05
CA VAL A 499 -5.32 -16.70 10.56
C VAL A 499 -5.22 -16.92 9.05
N ILE A 500 -5.12 -15.82 8.32
CA ILE A 500 -4.98 -15.82 6.86
C ILE A 500 -3.52 -15.51 6.54
N VAL A 501 -2.84 -16.42 5.86
CA VAL A 501 -1.43 -16.28 5.48
C VAL A 501 -1.34 -16.14 3.96
N ILE A 502 -0.73 -15.05 3.51
CA ILE A 502 -0.46 -14.80 2.10
C ILE A 502 1.04 -14.81 1.90
N ASP A 503 1.59 -15.84 1.22
CA ASP A 503 3.03 -16.02 1.03
C ASP A 503 3.63 -14.97 0.08
N GLU A 504 2.91 -14.58 -0.96
CA GLU A 504 3.41 -13.57 -1.91
C GLU A 504 2.32 -12.54 -2.27
N LEU A 505 2.29 -11.46 -1.50
CA LEU A 505 1.33 -10.36 -1.72
C LEU A 505 1.52 -9.67 -3.07
N SER A 506 2.77 -9.63 -3.61
CA SER A 506 3.03 -8.95 -4.87
C SER A 506 2.24 -9.53 -6.03
N ASP A 507 2.00 -10.84 -6.05
CA ASP A 507 1.32 -11.50 -7.15
C ASP A 507 -0.17 -11.11 -7.19
N LEU A 508 -0.79 -10.95 -6.03
CA LEU A 508 -2.15 -10.43 -5.90
C LEU A 508 -2.26 -8.95 -6.26
N MET A 509 -1.29 -8.15 -5.80
CA MET A 509 -1.26 -6.71 -6.07
C MET A 509 -1.00 -6.40 -7.55
N MET A 510 -0.35 -7.28 -8.29
CA MET A 510 -0.15 -7.13 -9.74
C MET A 510 -1.45 -7.37 -10.53
N MET A 511 -2.36 -8.17 -10.01
CA MET A 511 -3.61 -8.52 -10.70
C MET A 511 -4.77 -7.60 -10.32
N ALA A 512 -4.98 -7.34 -9.03
CA ALA A 512 -6.15 -6.62 -8.53
C ALA A 512 -5.78 -5.71 -7.34
N ALA A 513 -4.80 -4.82 -7.50
CA ALA A 513 -4.24 -4.00 -6.42
C ALA A 513 -5.29 -3.28 -5.57
N ARG A 514 -6.28 -2.62 -6.22
CA ARG A 514 -7.29 -1.82 -5.52
C ARG A 514 -8.19 -2.66 -4.62
N ASP A 515 -8.62 -3.81 -5.13
CA ASP A 515 -9.57 -4.66 -4.43
C ASP A 515 -8.88 -5.40 -3.29
N VAL A 516 -7.69 -5.94 -3.54
CA VAL A 516 -6.85 -6.59 -2.53
C VAL A 516 -6.48 -5.62 -1.42
N GLU A 517 -6.01 -4.40 -1.75
CA GLU A 517 -5.70 -3.38 -0.76
C GLU A 517 -6.92 -3.00 0.07
N ALA A 518 -8.08 -2.76 -0.56
CA ALA A 518 -9.30 -2.39 0.13
C ALA A 518 -9.77 -3.47 1.10
N LEU A 519 -9.71 -4.75 0.71
CA LEU A 519 -10.09 -5.89 1.55
C LEU A 519 -9.11 -6.07 2.72
N ILE A 520 -7.80 -6.03 2.47
CA ILE A 520 -6.76 -6.10 3.52
C ILE A 520 -6.96 -4.98 4.54
N VAL A 521 -7.15 -3.74 4.07
CA VAL A 521 -7.37 -2.58 4.96
C VAL A 521 -8.66 -2.75 5.77
N ARG A 522 -9.75 -3.25 5.16
CA ARG A 522 -11.02 -3.47 5.86
C ARG A 522 -10.88 -4.51 6.98
N VAL A 523 -10.24 -5.64 6.70
CA VAL A 523 -9.93 -6.66 7.70
C VAL A 523 -9.04 -6.04 8.79
N ALA A 524 -7.92 -5.40 8.41
CA ALA A 524 -6.93 -4.89 9.35
C ALA A 524 -7.49 -3.82 10.32
N GLN A 525 -8.53 -3.07 9.93
CA GLN A 525 -9.13 -2.04 10.77
C GLN A 525 -10.03 -2.58 11.89
N LYS A 526 -10.71 -3.70 11.70
CA LYS A 526 -11.79 -4.15 12.60
C LYS A 526 -11.66 -5.59 13.07
N ALA A 527 -10.89 -6.44 12.38
CA ALA A 527 -10.90 -7.87 12.60
C ALA A 527 -10.22 -8.33 13.89
N ARG A 528 -9.41 -7.48 14.54
CA ARG A 528 -8.76 -7.80 15.82
C ARG A 528 -9.77 -8.28 16.86
N ALA A 529 -10.87 -7.55 17.05
CA ALA A 529 -11.90 -7.91 18.01
C ALA A 529 -12.64 -9.19 17.62
N ALA A 530 -12.75 -9.48 16.33
CA ALA A 530 -13.40 -10.68 15.78
C ALA A 530 -12.46 -11.91 15.75
N GLY A 531 -11.19 -11.79 16.16
CA GLY A 531 -10.21 -12.88 16.17
C GLY A 531 -9.78 -13.32 14.76
N ILE A 532 -9.77 -12.40 13.78
CA ILE A 532 -9.30 -12.68 12.41
C ILE A 532 -8.02 -11.89 12.16
N HIS A 533 -6.97 -12.58 11.75
CA HIS A 533 -5.63 -12.03 11.67
C HIS A 533 -5.00 -12.27 10.28
N LEU A 534 -4.17 -11.33 9.82
CA LEU A 534 -3.47 -11.40 8.54
C LEU A 534 -1.96 -11.54 8.78
N ILE A 535 -1.33 -12.45 8.04
CA ILE A 535 0.12 -12.53 7.87
C ILE A 535 0.37 -12.31 6.38
N LEU A 536 0.90 -11.14 6.04
CA LEU A 536 1.17 -10.72 4.68
C LEU A 536 2.66 -10.85 4.40
N ALA A 537 3.05 -11.68 3.45
CA ALA A 537 4.45 -11.82 3.10
C ALA A 537 4.72 -11.43 1.65
N THR A 538 5.94 -10.96 1.37
CA THR A 538 6.38 -10.64 0.00
C THR A 538 7.90 -10.68 -0.14
N GLN A 539 8.37 -11.14 -1.30
CA GLN A 539 9.77 -11.07 -1.70
C GLN A 539 10.08 -9.80 -2.52
N ARG A 540 9.05 -9.00 -2.85
CA ARG A 540 9.16 -7.75 -3.64
C ARG A 540 8.72 -6.54 -2.80
N PRO A 541 9.61 -6.00 -1.96
CA PRO A 541 9.28 -4.90 -1.05
C PRO A 541 9.21 -3.54 -1.77
N SER A 542 8.36 -3.43 -2.79
CA SER A 542 8.13 -2.17 -3.50
C SER A 542 6.96 -1.38 -2.92
N VAL A 543 6.93 -0.07 -3.16
CA VAL A 543 5.86 0.83 -2.68
C VAL A 543 4.49 0.46 -3.27
N ASN A 544 4.46 -0.14 -4.46
CA ASN A 544 3.22 -0.60 -5.10
C ASN A 544 2.66 -1.88 -4.46
N VAL A 545 3.47 -2.63 -3.73
CA VAL A 545 3.06 -3.84 -2.99
C VAL A 545 2.80 -3.52 -1.53
N ILE A 546 3.75 -2.84 -0.88
CA ILE A 546 3.65 -2.41 0.52
C ILE A 546 3.24 -0.93 0.53
N THR A 547 1.96 -0.70 0.33
CA THR A 547 1.40 0.65 0.21
C THR A 547 1.34 1.37 1.56
N GLY A 548 1.18 2.69 1.53
CA GLY A 548 1.00 3.49 2.74
C GLY A 548 -0.24 3.08 3.55
N LEU A 549 -1.31 2.63 2.88
CA LEU A 549 -2.56 2.19 3.54
C LEU A 549 -2.36 0.85 4.25
N ILE A 550 -1.67 -0.11 3.63
CA ILE A 550 -1.31 -1.38 4.27
C ILE A 550 -0.44 -1.10 5.50
N LYS A 551 0.62 -0.28 5.37
CA LYS A 551 1.52 0.06 6.49
C LYS A 551 0.83 0.75 7.66
N ALA A 552 -0.16 1.60 7.39
CA ALA A 552 -0.92 2.29 8.43
C ALA A 552 -1.80 1.34 9.27
N ASN A 553 -2.23 0.21 8.69
CA ASN A 553 -3.14 -0.73 9.33
C ASN A 553 -2.45 -2.04 9.78
N VAL A 554 -1.23 -2.32 9.29
CA VAL A 554 -0.39 -3.46 9.68
C VAL A 554 0.89 -2.94 10.34
N PRO A 555 0.86 -2.66 11.64
CA PRO A 555 1.97 -1.99 12.32
C PRO A 555 3.11 -2.94 12.72
N ALA A 556 2.86 -4.24 12.88
CA ALA A 556 3.88 -5.22 13.18
C ALA A 556 4.57 -5.66 11.88
N ARG A 557 5.90 -5.58 11.86
CA ARG A 557 6.68 -5.80 10.65
C ARG A 557 7.96 -6.55 10.93
N ILE A 558 8.30 -7.45 10.02
CA ILE A 558 9.58 -8.15 9.97
C ILE A 558 10.23 -7.83 8.62
N ALA A 559 11.41 -7.23 8.67
CA ALA A 559 12.25 -7.01 7.51
C ALA A 559 13.44 -7.95 7.55
N PHE A 560 13.49 -8.90 6.64
CA PHE A 560 14.69 -9.65 6.33
C PHE A 560 15.64 -8.84 5.45
N THR A 561 16.80 -9.41 5.10
CA THR A 561 17.79 -8.75 4.24
C THR A 561 17.13 -8.23 2.96
N THR A 562 17.42 -6.97 2.63
CA THR A 562 16.98 -6.29 1.40
C THR A 562 18.17 -5.93 0.52
N VAL A 563 17.92 -5.68 -0.77
CA VAL A 563 18.97 -5.26 -1.72
C VAL A 563 19.36 -3.80 -1.50
N SER A 564 18.41 -2.95 -1.13
CA SER A 564 18.62 -1.51 -1.03
C SER A 564 18.06 -0.92 0.27
N GLN A 565 18.58 0.27 0.62
CA GLN A 565 18.04 1.08 1.71
C GLN A 565 16.59 1.55 1.45
N VAL A 566 16.23 1.68 0.17
CA VAL A 566 14.87 2.06 -0.23
C VAL A 566 13.88 0.96 0.15
N ASP A 567 14.24 -0.30 -0.11
CA ASP A 567 13.43 -1.46 0.24
C ASP A 567 13.28 -1.58 1.76
N SER A 568 14.39 -1.37 2.52
CA SER A 568 14.33 -1.34 3.99
C SER A 568 13.33 -0.30 4.49
N ARG A 569 13.40 0.94 3.96
CA ARG A 569 12.43 2.00 4.31
C ARG A 569 11.00 1.67 3.88
N THR A 570 10.84 0.96 2.78
CA THR A 570 9.50 0.54 2.33
C THR A 570 8.86 -0.40 3.33
N ILE A 571 9.63 -1.29 3.97
CA ILE A 571 9.11 -2.27 4.94
C ILE A 571 8.94 -1.63 6.33
N ILE A 572 10.03 -1.10 6.91
CA ILE A 572 10.11 -0.70 8.33
C ILE A 572 10.25 0.80 8.55
N ASP A 573 10.07 1.61 7.51
CA ASP A 573 10.22 3.08 7.53
C ASP A 573 11.63 3.58 7.94
N GLN A 574 12.61 2.68 8.09
CA GLN A 574 13.99 2.96 8.48
C GLN A 574 14.98 2.17 7.61
N MET A 575 16.22 2.64 7.56
CA MET A 575 17.35 1.90 6.97
C MET A 575 17.84 0.83 7.95
N GLY A 576 18.55 -0.17 7.43
CA GLY A 576 19.25 -1.17 8.24
C GLY A 576 19.02 -2.61 7.79
N ALA A 577 17.90 -2.91 7.10
CA ALA A 577 17.67 -4.27 6.59
C ALA A 577 18.65 -4.65 5.46
N GLU A 578 19.19 -3.68 4.73
CA GLU A 578 20.25 -3.87 3.73
C GLU A 578 21.61 -4.31 4.32
N LYS A 579 21.77 -4.18 5.65
CA LYS A 579 22.99 -4.54 6.38
C LYS A 579 22.90 -5.88 7.10
N LEU A 580 21.78 -6.57 6.96
CA LEU A 580 21.55 -7.87 7.56
C LEU A 580 22.30 -8.96 6.81
N LEU A 581 22.64 -10.03 7.54
CA LEU A 581 23.50 -11.14 7.06
C LEU A 581 22.72 -12.18 6.22
N GLY A 582 21.39 -12.06 6.11
CA GLY A 582 20.53 -13.08 5.50
C GLY A 582 20.38 -14.33 6.36
N ARG A 583 19.77 -15.38 5.80
CA ARG A 583 19.54 -16.67 6.47
C ARG A 583 18.83 -16.52 7.83
N GLY A 584 17.75 -15.73 7.86
CA GLY A 584 16.95 -15.51 9.06
C GLY A 584 17.39 -14.34 9.93
N ASP A 585 18.45 -13.61 9.59
CA ASP A 585 18.78 -12.34 10.25
C ASP A 585 17.79 -11.27 9.83
N MET A 586 17.10 -10.63 10.79
CA MET A 586 15.97 -9.74 10.53
C MET A 586 15.91 -8.56 11.50
N LEU A 587 15.17 -7.54 11.10
CA LEU A 587 14.70 -6.46 11.95
C LEU A 587 13.21 -6.64 12.23
N TYR A 588 12.86 -6.72 13.51
CA TYR A 588 11.49 -6.85 14.00
C TYR A 588 11.03 -5.57 14.67
N GLN A 589 9.85 -5.11 14.31
CA GLN A 589 9.23 -3.89 14.83
C GLN A 589 7.74 -4.07 15.08
N THR A 590 7.27 -3.49 16.20
CA THR A 590 5.84 -3.33 16.49
C THR A 590 5.52 -1.87 16.78
N SER A 591 4.25 -1.51 16.87
CA SER A 591 3.82 -0.16 17.25
C SER A 591 4.29 0.29 18.64
N GLU A 592 4.60 -0.65 19.52
CA GLU A 592 5.05 -0.38 20.88
C GLU A 592 6.56 -0.15 20.98
N MET A 593 7.31 -0.51 19.93
CA MET A 593 8.77 -0.41 19.92
C MET A 593 9.23 0.94 19.33
N PRO A 594 10.09 1.70 20.01
CA PRO A 594 10.61 2.97 19.50
C PRO A 594 11.57 2.80 18.31
N ALA A 595 12.21 1.64 18.20
CA ALA A 595 13.12 1.27 17.12
C ALA A 595 13.03 -0.23 16.80
N PRO A 596 13.35 -0.64 15.56
CA PRO A 596 13.41 -2.05 15.20
C PRO A 596 14.47 -2.79 16.01
N LYS A 597 14.13 -3.99 16.48
CA LYS A 597 15.04 -4.90 17.19
C LYS A 597 15.65 -5.91 16.21
N ARG A 598 16.97 -6.08 16.23
CA ARG A 598 17.62 -7.15 15.45
C ARG A 598 17.41 -8.49 16.13
N VAL A 599 16.93 -9.47 15.38
CA VAL A 599 16.63 -10.82 15.85
C VAL A 599 17.13 -11.81 14.81
N GLN A 600 17.75 -12.91 15.26
CA GLN A 600 17.96 -14.08 14.42
C GLN A 600 16.71 -14.95 14.49
N ALA A 601 16.04 -15.16 13.37
CA ALA A 601 14.86 -16.01 13.27
C ALA A 601 15.15 -17.43 13.77
N ALA A 602 14.14 -18.04 14.33
CA ALA A 602 14.15 -19.47 14.59
C ALA A 602 14.28 -20.23 13.24
N PHE A 603 14.64 -21.48 13.32
CA PHE A 603 14.79 -22.37 12.17
C PHE A 603 14.08 -23.68 12.45
N VAL A 604 13.15 -24.02 11.59
CA VAL A 604 12.55 -25.34 11.43
C VAL A 604 12.85 -25.84 10.03
N SER A 605 13.24 -27.09 9.90
CA SER A 605 13.48 -27.71 8.59
C SER A 605 12.18 -28.19 7.95
N ASP A 606 12.21 -28.39 6.63
CA ASP A 606 11.06 -28.93 5.91
C ASP A 606 10.67 -30.34 6.42
N GLU A 607 11.67 -31.16 6.78
CA GLU A 607 11.44 -32.49 7.36
C GLU A 607 10.73 -32.41 8.72
N GLU A 608 11.10 -31.46 9.58
CA GLU A 608 10.42 -31.23 10.87
C GLU A 608 8.99 -30.77 10.66
N THR A 609 8.78 -29.82 9.73
CA THR A 609 7.46 -29.31 9.37
C THR A 609 6.54 -30.46 8.87
N VAL A 610 7.04 -31.31 7.99
CA VAL A 610 6.30 -32.48 7.50
C VAL A 610 5.93 -33.43 8.63
N LYS A 611 6.86 -33.75 9.53
CA LYS A 611 6.59 -34.64 10.71
C LYS A 611 5.49 -34.07 11.60
N VAL A 612 5.51 -32.76 11.85
CA VAL A 612 4.47 -32.10 12.65
C VAL A 612 3.12 -32.15 11.93
N ASN A 613 3.11 -31.86 10.63
CA ASN A 613 1.90 -31.89 9.83
C ASN A 613 1.30 -33.29 9.74
N ASP A 614 2.12 -34.33 9.54
CA ASP A 614 1.67 -35.72 9.49
C ASP A 614 1.06 -36.15 10.83
N TYR A 615 1.70 -35.82 11.95
CA TYR A 615 1.16 -36.08 13.29
C TYR A 615 -0.24 -35.46 13.50
N ILE A 616 -0.45 -34.25 12.94
CA ILE A 616 -1.75 -33.55 13.03
C ILE A 616 -2.78 -34.20 12.11
N ARG A 617 -2.41 -34.57 10.88
CA ARG A 617 -3.30 -35.24 9.91
C ARG A 617 -3.79 -36.60 10.39
N GLU A 618 -2.95 -37.36 11.09
CA GLU A 618 -3.32 -38.67 11.63
C GLU A 618 -4.46 -38.60 12.66
N GLN A 619 -4.68 -37.45 13.29
CA GLN A 619 -5.71 -37.30 14.34
C GLN A 619 -7.11 -37.06 13.75
N ARG A 620 -7.21 -36.28 12.64
CA ARG A 620 -8.50 -35.92 12.03
C ARG A 620 -8.32 -35.46 10.60
N ALA A 621 -9.29 -35.80 9.75
CA ALA A 621 -9.40 -35.24 8.40
C ALA A 621 -9.85 -33.76 8.43
N PRO A 622 -9.51 -32.95 7.40
CA PRO A 622 -10.00 -31.60 7.28
C PRO A 622 -11.53 -31.55 7.06
N ASP A 623 -12.13 -30.49 7.58
CA ASP A 623 -13.52 -30.11 7.31
C ASP A 623 -13.52 -28.77 6.59
N TYR A 624 -13.58 -28.82 5.26
CA TYR A 624 -13.49 -27.65 4.41
C TYR A 624 -14.83 -26.93 4.31
N ASN A 625 -14.76 -25.60 4.30
CA ASN A 625 -15.91 -24.73 4.10
C ASN A 625 -15.85 -24.13 2.69
N ASP A 626 -16.72 -24.60 1.80
CA ASP A 626 -16.79 -24.15 0.41
C ASP A 626 -17.18 -22.67 0.28
N GLU A 627 -17.85 -22.09 1.27
CA GLU A 627 -18.21 -20.66 1.28
C GLU A 627 -16.99 -19.75 1.15
N VAL A 628 -15.83 -20.19 1.65
CA VAL A 628 -14.58 -19.40 1.63
C VAL A 628 -14.13 -19.05 0.21
N VAL A 629 -14.35 -19.95 -0.75
CA VAL A 629 -13.86 -19.83 -2.13
C VAL A 629 -14.96 -19.78 -3.19
N SER A 630 -16.23 -19.82 -2.77
CA SER A 630 -17.37 -19.95 -3.69
C SER A 630 -17.84 -18.62 -4.29
N GLN A 631 -17.38 -17.49 -3.78
CA GLN A 631 -17.81 -16.20 -4.32
C GLN A 631 -17.17 -15.96 -5.69
N PRO A 632 -17.97 -15.86 -6.78
CA PRO A 632 -17.43 -15.65 -8.12
C PRO A 632 -16.71 -14.29 -8.18
N VAL A 633 -15.46 -14.33 -8.62
CA VAL A 633 -14.61 -13.17 -8.81
C VAL A 633 -14.12 -13.20 -10.25
N GLN A 634 -14.58 -12.27 -11.09
CA GLN A 634 -14.03 -12.09 -12.43
C GLN A 634 -13.07 -10.90 -12.44
N ILE A 635 -11.83 -11.15 -12.85
CA ILE A 635 -10.84 -10.10 -13.07
C ILE A 635 -11.01 -9.57 -14.49
N GLY A 636 -11.61 -8.39 -14.64
CA GLY A 636 -11.77 -7.72 -15.93
C GLY A 636 -10.42 -7.25 -16.52
N LYS A 637 -10.39 -7.01 -17.85
CA LYS A 637 -9.22 -6.50 -18.62
C LYS A 637 -8.74 -5.11 -18.15
N GLY A 638 -8.42 -4.93 -16.91
CA GLY A 638 -7.96 -3.68 -16.30
C GLY A 638 -7.72 -3.81 -14.80
N GLY A 639 -7.72 -5.05 -14.26
CA GLY A 639 -7.46 -5.29 -12.84
C GLY A 639 -8.63 -4.89 -11.91
N VAL A 640 -9.80 -4.61 -12.46
CA VAL A 640 -11.02 -4.36 -11.67
C VAL A 640 -11.70 -5.69 -11.45
N VAL A 641 -11.91 -6.10 -10.20
CA VAL A 641 -12.76 -7.25 -9.87
C VAL A 641 -14.19 -6.86 -10.18
N VAL A 642 -14.73 -7.41 -11.25
CA VAL A 642 -16.16 -7.38 -11.49
C VAL A 642 -16.72 -8.53 -10.66
N ALA A 643 -17.37 -8.22 -9.54
CA ALA A 643 -18.20 -9.21 -8.87
C ALA A 643 -19.29 -9.59 -9.87
N ASP A 644 -19.29 -10.83 -10.32
CA ASP A 644 -20.46 -11.39 -10.99
C ASP A 644 -21.51 -11.48 -9.89
N ASP A 645 -22.56 -10.66 -9.99
CA ASP A 645 -23.74 -10.75 -9.14
C ASP A 645 -24.41 -12.10 -9.45
N ALA A 646 -23.94 -13.16 -8.79
CA ALA A 646 -24.59 -14.48 -8.85
C ALA A 646 -25.96 -14.48 -8.15
N HIS A 647 -26.47 -13.32 -7.77
CA HIS A 647 -27.84 -13.08 -7.32
C HIS A 647 -28.55 -12.07 -8.21
N GLY A 648 -28.22 -12.10 -9.51
CA GLY A 648 -28.89 -11.28 -10.54
C GLY A 648 -30.04 -11.98 -11.25
N SER A 649 -30.42 -13.21 -10.91
CA SER A 649 -31.54 -13.84 -11.68
C SER A 649 -32.84 -13.04 -11.51
N ASN A 650 -33.20 -12.60 -10.32
CA ASN A 650 -34.44 -11.83 -10.15
C ASN A 650 -34.30 -10.35 -10.53
N ALA A 651 -33.17 -9.69 -10.20
CA ALA A 651 -32.99 -8.25 -10.50
C ALA A 651 -32.64 -8.00 -11.98
N ASP A 652 -31.92 -8.91 -12.63
CA ASP A 652 -31.68 -8.82 -14.08
C ASP A 652 -32.89 -9.31 -14.89
N GLU A 653 -33.67 -10.30 -14.43
CA GLU A 653 -34.98 -10.65 -14.99
C GLU A 653 -35.98 -9.52 -14.83
N ASP A 654 -36.06 -8.84 -13.70
CA ASP A 654 -36.93 -7.68 -13.51
C ASP A 654 -36.51 -6.53 -14.41
N MET A 655 -35.20 -6.26 -14.53
CA MET A 655 -34.68 -5.23 -15.42
C MET A 655 -34.82 -5.59 -16.89
N PHE A 656 -34.69 -6.85 -17.28
CA PHE A 656 -34.98 -7.35 -18.62
C PHE A 656 -36.45 -7.17 -18.94
N ARG A 657 -37.37 -7.54 -18.03
CA ARG A 657 -38.80 -7.28 -18.14
C ARG A 657 -39.13 -5.83 -18.32
N ASP A 658 -38.50 -4.95 -17.55
CA ASP A 658 -38.68 -3.49 -17.66
C ASP A 658 -38.11 -2.97 -18.99
N ALA A 659 -36.99 -3.52 -19.48
CA ALA A 659 -36.44 -3.16 -20.78
C ALA A 659 -37.37 -3.58 -21.93
N VAL A 660 -37.93 -4.81 -21.89
CA VAL A 660 -38.90 -5.31 -22.85
C VAL A 660 -40.16 -4.46 -22.83
N ARG A 661 -40.68 -4.10 -21.64
CA ARG A 661 -41.83 -3.20 -21.49
C ARG A 661 -41.59 -1.86 -22.15
N VAL A 662 -40.45 -1.21 -21.89
CA VAL A 662 -40.08 0.10 -22.48
C VAL A 662 -39.97 0.03 -24.00
N VAL A 663 -39.43 -1.06 -24.52
CA VAL A 663 -39.30 -1.30 -25.98
C VAL A 663 -40.64 -1.49 -26.64
N ILE A 664 -41.55 -2.31 -26.07
CA ILE A 664 -42.90 -2.54 -26.56
C ILE A 664 -43.72 -1.24 -26.53
N GLU A 665 -43.72 -0.51 -25.40
CA GLU A 665 -44.44 0.77 -25.26
C GLU A 665 -43.97 1.83 -26.27
N SER A 666 -42.67 1.88 -26.50
CA SER A 666 -42.03 2.85 -27.39
C SER A 666 -42.15 2.45 -28.88
N ARG A 667 -42.44 1.17 -29.18
CA ARG A 667 -42.42 0.57 -30.52
C ARG A 667 -41.11 0.80 -31.29
N LYS A 668 -40.00 1.00 -30.55
CA LYS A 668 -38.66 1.22 -31.07
C LYS A 668 -37.65 0.70 -30.05
N ALA A 669 -36.62 -0.01 -30.50
CA ALA A 669 -35.54 -0.49 -29.66
C ALA A 669 -34.25 0.22 -30.01
N SER A 670 -33.66 0.92 -29.02
CA SER A 670 -32.31 1.49 -29.15
C SER A 670 -31.62 1.60 -27.79
N THR A 671 -30.30 1.40 -27.78
CA THR A 671 -29.45 1.56 -26.57
C THR A 671 -29.65 2.90 -25.89
N SER A 672 -29.79 4.00 -26.66
CA SER A 672 -30.03 5.36 -26.14
C SER A 672 -31.40 5.51 -25.45
N LEU A 673 -32.42 4.77 -25.91
CA LEU A 673 -33.75 4.75 -25.31
C LEU A 673 -33.70 4.08 -23.95
N LEU A 674 -33.08 2.89 -23.86
CA LEU A 674 -32.92 2.13 -22.63
C LEU A 674 -32.08 2.88 -21.60
N GLN A 675 -30.95 3.47 -22.02
CA GLN A 675 -30.12 4.29 -21.12
C GLN A 675 -30.92 5.43 -20.46
N ARG A 676 -31.75 6.11 -21.25
CA ARG A 676 -32.50 7.27 -20.77
C ARG A 676 -33.71 6.89 -19.92
N ARG A 677 -34.43 5.83 -20.26
CA ARG A 677 -35.64 5.39 -19.56
C ARG A 677 -35.31 4.63 -18.28
N LEU A 678 -34.36 3.70 -18.34
CA LEU A 678 -33.99 2.85 -17.22
C LEU A 678 -32.82 3.44 -16.39
N ARG A 679 -32.21 4.54 -16.85
CA ARG A 679 -31.04 5.21 -16.20
C ARG A 679 -29.84 4.28 -16.03
N ILE A 680 -29.59 3.41 -17.00
CA ILE A 680 -28.50 2.43 -17.01
C ILE A 680 -27.32 2.87 -17.89
N GLY A 681 -26.14 2.31 -17.67
CA GLY A 681 -24.94 2.55 -18.49
C GLY A 681 -25.03 1.94 -19.90
N TYR A 682 -24.21 2.43 -20.84
CA TYR A 682 -24.18 1.97 -22.22
C TYR A 682 -23.96 0.47 -22.33
N GLY A 683 -23.00 -0.11 -21.59
CA GLY A 683 -22.68 -1.54 -21.63
C GLY A 683 -23.85 -2.44 -21.22
N ARG A 684 -24.64 -2.02 -20.20
CA ARG A 684 -25.81 -2.76 -19.74
C ARG A 684 -26.97 -2.65 -20.72
N ALA A 685 -27.18 -1.45 -21.29
CA ALA A 685 -28.19 -1.25 -22.34
C ALA A 685 -27.87 -2.04 -23.62
N ALA A 686 -26.61 -2.19 -23.99
CA ALA A 686 -26.17 -2.98 -25.14
C ALA A 686 -26.42 -4.49 -24.91
N ARG A 687 -26.12 -5.04 -23.73
CA ARG A 687 -26.43 -6.45 -23.40
C ARG A 687 -27.92 -6.74 -23.44
N LEU A 688 -28.75 -5.88 -22.84
CA LEU A 688 -30.19 -6.03 -22.90
C LEU A 688 -30.73 -6.01 -24.34
N MET A 689 -30.13 -5.21 -25.23
CA MET A 689 -30.46 -5.21 -26.66
C MET A 689 -30.04 -6.50 -27.39
N GLU A 690 -28.88 -7.06 -27.02
CA GLU A 690 -28.40 -8.35 -27.56
C GLU A 690 -29.30 -9.50 -27.10
N GLU A 691 -29.63 -9.50 -25.81
CA GLU A 691 -30.50 -10.53 -25.23
C GLU A 691 -31.93 -10.48 -25.79
N MET A 692 -32.49 -9.30 -26.02
CA MET A 692 -33.79 -9.13 -26.70
C MET A 692 -33.74 -9.56 -28.17
N GLU A 693 -32.59 -9.41 -28.86
CA GLU A 693 -32.39 -9.92 -30.22
C GLU A 693 -32.31 -11.44 -30.24
N GLU A 694 -31.56 -12.07 -29.32
CA GLU A 694 -31.42 -13.50 -29.17
C GLU A 694 -32.77 -14.19 -28.87
N GLN A 695 -33.62 -13.53 -28.06
CA GLN A 695 -34.96 -14.03 -27.75
C GLN A 695 -36.02 -13.69 -28.81
N GLY A 696 -35.62 -13.02 -29.91
CA GLY A 696 -36.52 -12.68 -31.01
C GLY A 696 -37.56 -11.60 -30.69
N ILE A 697 -37.32 -10.80 -29.67
CA ILE A 697 -38.20 -9.69 -29.24
C ILE A 697 -38.01 -8.48 -30.16
N ILE A 698 -36.77 -8.27 -30.64
CA ILE A 698 -36.42 -7.17 -31.55
C ILE A 698 -35.66 -7.73 -32.77
N GLY A 699 -35.76 -7.00 -33.87
CA GLY A 699 -35.03 -7.32 -35.11
C GLY A 699 -33.52 -7.03 -35.03
N SER A 700 -32.77 -7.58 -36.00
CA SER A 700 -31.32 -7.40 -36.13
C SER A 700 -30.93 -5.93 -36.38
N ALA A 701 -29.66 -5.59 -36.08
CA ALA A 701 -29.16 -4.24 -36.23
C ALA A 701 -29.07 -3.80 -37.67
N ASP A 702 -29.73 -2.70 -38.04
CA ASP A 702 -29.62 -2.02 -39.33
C ASP A 702 -28.94 -0.67 -39.17
N GLY A 703 -27.61 -0.68 -39.11
CA GLY A 703 -26.80 0.52 -38.93
C GLY A 703 -27.09 1.32 -37.65
N SER A 704 -27.34 2.61 -37.76
CA SER A 704 -27.60 3.51 -36.61
C SER A 704 -29.09 3.73 -36.31
N ARG A 705 -30.00 3.05 -37.01
CA ARG A 705 -31.45 3.20 -36.82
C ARG A 705 -31.93 2.41 -35.61
N PRO A 706 -33.01 2.85 -34.93
CA PRO A 706 -33.65 2.04 -33.90
C PRO A 706 -34.17 0.73 -34.55
N ARG A 707 -33.97 -0.38 -33.84
CA ARG A 707 -34.42 -1.71 -34.30
C ARG A 707 -35.93 -1.85 -34.19
N ASP A 708 -36.53 -2.64 -35.08
CA ASP A 708 -37.95 -2.91 -35.07
C ASP A 708 -38.31 -3.88 -33.94
N VAL A 709 -39.49 -3.69 -33.33
CA VAL A 709 -39.99 -4.51 -32.24
C VAL A 709 -40.93 -5.58 -32.85
N LEU A 710 -40.59 -6.87 -32.65
CA LEU A 710 -41.25 -8.00 -33.27
C LEU A 710 -42.45 -8.53 -32.45
N VAL A 711 -42.52 -8.16 -31.16
CA VAL A 711 -43.57 -8.60 -30.22
C VAL A 711 -44.51 -7.45 -29.89
N SER A 712 -45.81 -7.74 -29.67
CA SER A 712 -46.83 -6.74 -29.44
C SER A 712 -47.26 -6.60 -27.98
N SER A 713 -47.02 -7.59 -27.11
CA SER A 713 -47.39 -7.57 -25.71
C SER A 713 -46.36 -8.31 -24.85
N LEU A 714 -46.31 -7.98 -23.54
CA LEU A 714 -45.46 -8.65 -22.54
C LEU A 714 -45.85 -10.11 -22.35
N ASP A 715 -47.15 -10.44 -22.54
CA ASP A 715 -47.64 -11.79 -22.38
C ASP A 715 -47.13 -12.77 -23.46
N GLN A 716 -46.74 -12.25 -24.64
CA GLN A 716 -46.07 -13.02 -25.68
C GLN A 716 -44.64 -13.43 -25.34
N VAL A 717 -43.99 -12.70 -24.43
CA VAL A 717 -42.58 -12.94 -24.05
C VAL A 717 -42.49 -13.71 -22.73
N PHE A 718 -43.36 -13.39 -21.76
CA PHE A 718 -43.25 -13.89 -20.38
C PHE A 718 -44.49 -14.70 -19.94
N GLY A 719 -45.58 -14.72 -20.74
CA GLY A 719 -46.74 -15.55 -20.51
C GLY A 719 -46.38 -16.98 -20.92
N GLY A 720 -46.26 -17.89 -19.99
CA GLY A 720 -46.20 -19.32 -20.27
C GLY A 720 -47.54 -19.81 -20.85
N GLY A 721 -47.74 -19.53 -22.13
CA GLY A 721 -48.90 -19.96 -22.91
C GLY A 721 -48.41 -20.10 -24.34
N GLY A 722 -48.31 -21.35 -24.81
CA GLY A 722 -48.14 -21.64 -26.22
C GLY A 722 -49.29 -21.02 -27.03
N PRO A 723 -49.15 -20.93 -28.34
CA PRO A 723 -50.12 -20.26 -29.22
C PRO A 723 -51.52 -20.84 -29.00
N GLY A 724 -52.44 -19.95 -28.61
CA GLY A 724 -53.86 -20.30 -28.55
C GLY A 724 -54.36 -20.68 -29.95
N GLY A 725 -54.47 -21.94 -30.14
CA GLY A 725 -55.22 -22.59 -31.16
C GLY A 725 -56.09 -23.60 -30.43
N ASP A 726 -57.43 -23.41 -30.51
CA ASP A 726 -58.44 -24.42 -30.19
C ASP A 726 -58.18 -25.66 -31.04
N ASP A 727 -57.51 -26.63 -30.46
CA ASP A 727 -57.54 -28.06 -30.85
C ASP A 727 -56.90 -28.85 -29.71
N ALA A 728 -57.67 -29.09 -28.63
CA ALA A 728 -57.34 -30.06 -27.63
C ALA A 728 -57.62 -31.46 -28.27
N ALA A 729 -56.56 -32.07 -28.78
CA ALA A 729 -56.68 -33.51 -29.15
C ALA A 729 -56.82 -34.28 -27.83
N ASP A 730 -57.89 -35.06 -27.74
CA ASP A 730 -58.15 -36.05 -26.68
C ASP A 730 -57.00 -37.07 -26.71
N LEU A 731 -56.24 -37.14 -25.65
CA LEU A 731 -55.16 -38.13 -25.43
C LEU A 731 -55.74 -39.31 -24.60
N ASP A 732 -55.39 -40.56 -24.95
CA ASP A 732 -55.75 -41.76 -24.16
C ASP A 732 -54.92 -41.80 -22.82
N GLU A 733 -55.21 -42.79 -21.99
CA GLU A 733 -54.58 -43.00 -20.65
C GLU A 733 -53.07 -43.20 -20.70
N TYR A 734 -52.47 -43.29 -21.91
CA TYR A 734 -51.04 -43.46 -22.16
C TYR A 734 -50.44 -42.26 -22.91
N GLY A 735 -51.18 -41.15 -23.09
CA GLY A 735 -50.70 -39.91 -23.68
C GLY A 735 -50.55 -39.91 -25.21
N VAL A 736 -51.28 -40.78 -25.93
CA VAL A 736 -51.26 -40.89 -27.39
C VAL A 736 -52.48 -40.21 -27.98
N PRO A 737 -52.41 -39.41 -29.07
CA PRO A 737 -53.56 -38.79 -29.70
C PRO A 737 -54.50 -39.87 -30.35
N THR A 738 -55.78 -39.74 -30.10
CA THR A 738 -56.80 -40.76 -30.53
C THR A 738 -57.15 -40.67 -32.01
N ASP A 739 -56.70 -39.70 -32.77
CA ASP A 739 -57.07 -39.42 -34.16
C ASP A 739 -55.93 -39.60 -35.19
N THR A 740 -55.03 -40.57 -35.02
CA THR A 740 -54.03 -40.91 -36.06
C THR A 740 -54.34 -42.23 -36.74
N PRO A 741 -54.21 -42.33 -38.09
CA PRO A 741 -54.52 -43.51 -38.86
C PRO A 741 -53.64 -44.76 -38.66
N ASP A 742 -52.52 -44.65 -37.89
CA ASP A 742 -51.55 -45.74 -37.66
C ASP A 742 -51.26 -45.98 -36.16
N ARG A 743 -52.34 -46.20 -35.40
CA ARG A 743 -52.30 -46.52 -33.97
C ARG A 743 -51.51 -47.78 -33.62
N ASP A 744 -51.53 -48.76 -34.57
CA ASP A 744 -50.92 -50.07 -34.32
C ASP A 744 -49.40 -50.11 -34.48
N GLU A 745 -48.75 -49.04 -35.06
CA GLU A 745 -47.32 -48.98 -35.24
C GLU A 745 -46.63 -48.40 -34.02
N TYR A 746 -47.34 -47.66 -33.16
CA TYR A 746 -46.77 -47.05 -31.91
C TYR A 746 -46.77 -48.01 -30.71
N LEU A 747 -47.62 -49.06 -30.75
CA LEU A 747 -47.71 -50.03 -29.66
C LEU A 747 -46.71 -51.19 -29.82
N ALA A 748 -45.98 -51.27 -30.95
CA ALA A 748 -45.01 -52.33 -31.26
C ALA A 748 -43.54 -51.93 -31.08
N ARG A 749 -43.25 -50.77 -30.53
CA ARG A 749 -41.89 -50.31 -30.13
C ARG A 749 -41.85 -50.09 -28.61
#